data_2fa556865c255a5e995a9b66f8bf9a11
#
_entry.id   2fa556865c255a5e995a9b66f8bf9a11
#
_cell.length_a   1.000
_cell.length_b   1.000
_cell.length_c   1.000
_cell.angle_alpha   90.00
_cell.angle_beta   90.00
_cell.angle_gamma   90.00
#
_symmetry.space_group_name_H-M   'P 1'
#
loop_
_entity.id
_entity.type
_entity.pdbx_description
1 polymer ?
#
loop_
_entity_poly.entity_id
_entity_poly.type
_entity_poly.pdbx_seq_one_letter_code
_entity_poly.pdbx_strand_id
1 'polypeptide(L)'
;MTLLLTLGTAALAVEPSTKASTGAASAVAASAAQSSPVQAPAAVTAAGVPAAVTAAPSAAPTFKTNRVITMAMFLFIIGITMGIVVWAARQTTSAADFYTAGGGITGFQNGWAIAGDYLSAATFLGITGLISIAGIDGFMYAVGPMVTFVTILLVIAEPCRNMGKYTMGDILSYRSSPKVVRGFAAFSTVTVSIFYLLAQMVGAGKLMQVLLGIPFKTSVVGVGLLIIVYVGFGGMKATTWVQIIKAGLLMASGVIMSIIIFVKMDMSPLRFFAEIASSPAIQDHVRMLLKHPLVEPGFDYGQRFLEPGLFLKNPIDQVSLGMAWLFGAAGLPHIMMRFFTVPNAKAARKSVIVAMFLIGFFFIMTTILGFGAAVYLTPQTLIAVDKGGNMSALLLAQYLGGGAGTIGGDLFLAFVCAVAFTTILAVVSGLVLASSAAISHDVYVNIIKDGKADQRDQVRVARVTSLVVGIIAIILGIAAEKENIVHLVALAFAVAASGNFPVILLSLFWKRFNTAGIVSGLTVGAITAIGLVMVSPNMTYPKKIAADAKKIVATLEKKQSEGLVLAEKDLKTLNKARADYDKNKDGTSMLGLDAPLFTLKNPGIVSIPIGFLAAIFGCLLFRERRAEDMFNEVYVRQNTGIGISKATDH
;
A
#
# COMPACT_ATOMS: atom_id res chain seq x y z
N MET A 1 -24.32 16.03 2.35
CA MET A 1 -24.11 16.20 3.80
C MET A 1 -24.98 15.26 4.63
N THR A 2 -26.24 15.07 4.33
CA THR A 2 -27.16 14.14 5.03
C THR A 2 -26.72 12.65 4.91
N LEU A 3 -26.18 12.23 3.77
CA LEU A 3 -25.74 10.83 3.54
C LEU A 3 -24.46 10.46 4.32
N LEU A 4 -23.59 11.43 4.59
CA LEU A 4 -22.37 11.22 5.40
C LEU A 4 -22.65 11.21 6.91
N LEU A 5 -23.71 11.90 7.35
CA LEU A 5 -24.17 11.86 8.74
C LEU A 5 -24.94 10.57 9.05
N THR A 6 -25.67 10.01 8.09
CA THR A 6 -26.41 8.74 8.30
C THR A 6 -25.53 7.52 8.34
N LEU A 7 -24.37 7.53 7.67
CA LEU A 7 -23.36 6.45 7.78
C LEU A 7 -22.58 6.50 9.11
N GLY A 8 -22.43 7.67 9.72
CA GLY A 8 -21.81 7.83 11.03
C GLY A 8 -22.70 7.43 12.22
N THR A 9 -24.03 7.53 12.07
CA THR A 9 -24.97 7.19 13.14
C THR A 9 -25.41 5.73 13.16
N ALA A 10 -25.27 5.01 12.05
CA ALA A 10 -25.56 3.57 12.00
C ALA A 10 -24.52 2.68 12.69
N ALA A 11 -23.31 3.21 12.96
CA ALA A 11 -22.24 2.49 13.64
C ALA A 11 -22.24 2.63 15.17
N LEU A 12 -23.13 3.45 15.75
CA LEU A 12 -23.21 3.74 17.19
C LEU A 12 -24.46 3.20 17.91
N ALA A 13 -25.29 2.43 17.24
CA ALA A 13 -26.52 1.85 17.83
C ALA A 13 -26.45 0.32 17.91
N VAL A 14 -25.48 -0.20 18.64
CA VAL A 14 -25.55 -1.57 19.19
C VAL A 14 -25.30 -1.45 20.68
N GLU A 15 -26.38 -1.21 21.42
CA GLU A 15 -26.40 -1.42 22.88
C GLU A 15 -26.50 -2.93 23.18
N PRO A 16 -25.80 -3.43 24.21
CA PRO A 16 -25.93 -4.82 24.65
C PRO A 16 -27.23 -4.96 25.47
N SER A 17 -28.23 -5.60 24.88
CA SER A 17 -29.46 -5.99 25.57
C SER A 17 -29.18 -7.15 26.52
N THR A 18 -28.92 -6.86 27.80
CA THR A 18 -29.07 -7.78 28.89
C THR A 18 -30.50 -7.66 29.40
N LYS A 19 -31.39 -8.54 28.95
CA LYS A 19 -32.61 -8.89 29.72
C LYS A 19 -32.77 -10.39 29.70
N ALA A 20 -32.56 -10.98 30.88
CA ALA A 20 -32.97 -12.29 31.26
C ALA A 20 -34.48 -12.40 31.11
N SER A 21 -34.99 -13.39 30.40
CA SER A 21 -36.35 -13.89 30.52
C SER A 21 -36.27 -15.36 30.95
N THR A 22 -36.46 -15.57 32.23
CA THR A 22 -36.93 -16.83 32.83
C THR A 22 -38.32 -17.16 32.26
N GLY A 23 -38.49 -18.38 31.75
CA GLY A 23 -39.81 -18.93 31.51
C GLY A 23 -39.99 -19.58 30.15
N ALA A 24 -39.57 -20.84 30.02
CA ALA A 24 -40.19 -21.89 29.22
C ALA A 24 -39.32 -23.17 29.24
N ALA A 25 -39.17 -23.77 30.40
CA ALA A 25 -38.74 -25.14 30.55
C ALA A 25 -39.97 -25.98 30.93
N SER A 26 -40.71 -26.44 29.96
CA SER A 26 -41.61 -27.59 30.11
C SER A 26 -42.26 -27.86 28.76
N ALA A 27 -41.79 -28.90 28.11
CA ALA A 27 -42.44 -29.72 27.10
C ALA A 27 -41.46 -30.09 25.97
N VAL A 28 -40.53 -30.99 26.23
CA VAL A 28 -40.09 -32.07 25.32
C VAL A 28 -39.23 -33.04 26.15
N ALA A 29 -39.92 -33.80 26.97
CA ALA A 29 -39.37 -34.98 27.60
C ALA A 29 -40.39 -36.11 27.47
N ALA A 30 -40.52 -36.69 26.29
CA ALA A 30 -41.16 -37.97 26.06
C ALA A 30 -40.95 -38.37 24.58
N SER A 31 -39.78 -38.89 24.25
CA SER A 31 -39.57 -39.85 23.15
C SER A 31 -38.08 -40.25 23.10
N ALA A 32 -37.68 -41.03 24.07
CA ALA A 32 -36.41 -41.75 24.03
C ALA A 32 -36.55 -43.07 24.75
N ALA A 33 -37.10 -44.04 24.09
CA ALA A 33 -36.96 -45.44 24.44
C ALA A 33 -37.15 -46.26 23.16
N GLN A 34 -36.11 -46.97 22.81
CA GLN A 34 -35.94 -48.06 21.85
C GLN A 34 -34.98 -47.78 20.71
N SER A 35 -33.71 -48.07 20.96
CA SER A 35 -32.78 -48.55 19.92
C SER A 35 -31.74 -49.47 20.58
N SER A 36 -31.71 -50.69 20.08
CA SER A 36 -30.87 -51.83 20.47
C SER A 36 -29.36 -51.55 20.31
N PRO A 37 -28.48 -52.30 21.02
CA PRO A 37 -27.05 -52.06 20.98
C PRO A 37 -26.43 -52.50 19.64
N VAL A 38 -25.78 -51.59 18.96
CA VAL A 38 -24.93 -51.86 17.79
C VAL A 38 -23.58 -52.36 18.30
N GLN A 39 -23.23 -53.59 17.89
CA GLN A 39 -21.94 -54.23 18.13
C GLN A 39 -20.76 -53.34 17.66
N ALA A 40 -19.71 -53.26 18.48
CA ALA A 40 -18.43 -52.67 18.12
C ALA A 40 -17.77 -53.41 16.95
N PRO A 41 -17.23 -52.74 15.92
CA PRO A 41 -16.43 -53.42 14.92
C PRO A 41 -15.06 -53.77 15.48
N ALA A 42 -14.60 -54.95 15.13
CA ALA A 42 -13.32 -55.54 15.50
C ALA A 42 -12.12 -54.65 15.18
N ALA A 43 -11.10 -54.73 16.00
CA ALA A 43 -9.80 -54.11 15.83
C ALA A 43 -9.20 -54.48 14.46
N VAL A 44 -9.09 -53.46 13.59
CA VAL A 44 -8.23 -53.55 12.37
C VAL A 44 -6.82 -53.29 12.81
N THR A 45 -5.98 -54.29 12.70
CA THR A 45 -4.54 -54.25 12.89
C THR A 45 -3.93 -53.17 12.02
N ALA A 46 -3.20 -52.29 12.66
CA ALA A 46 -2.39 -51.24 12.01
C ALA A 46 -1.31 -51.89 11.13
N ALA A 47 -1.50 -51.84 9.81
CA ALA A 47 -0.45 -52.13 8.85
C ALA A 47 -0.27 -50.86 8.01
N GLY A 48 0.90 -50.22 8.18
CA GLY A 48 1.52 -49.36 7.18
C GLY A 48 1.03 -47.93 7.06
N VAL A 49 1.09 -47.12 8.13
CA VAL A 49 1.24 -45.66 7.96
C VAL A 49 2.71 -45.42 7.70
N PRO A 50 3.10 -44.83 6.54
CA PRO A 50 4.48 -44.40 6.36
C PRO A 50 4.80 -43.36 7.45
N ALA A 51 5.85 -43.57 8.22
CA ALA A 51 6.34 -42.70 9.24
C ALA A 51 6.41 -41.27 8.66
N ALA A 52 5.68 -40.35 9.28
CA ALA A 52 5.88 -38.93 9.04
C ALA A 52 7.38 -38.67 9.25
N VAL A 53 8.06 -38.29 8.18
CA VAL A 53 9.43 -37.83 8.22
C VAL A 53 9.41 -36.62 9.15
N THR A 54 9.85 -36.83 10.39
CA THR A 54 10.27 -35.76 11.29
C THR A 54 11.50 -35.13 10.67
N ALA A 55 11.28 -34.20 9.73
CA ALA A 55 12.34 -33.37 9.22
C ALA A 55 12.88 -32.55 10.39
N ALA A 56 14.13 -32.83 10.77
CA ALA A 56 14.91 -31.98 11.66
C ALA A 56 14.78 -30.51 11.19
N PRO A 57 14.83 -29.51 12.10
CA PRO A 57 14.76 -28.11 11.72
C PRO A 57 15.84 -27.81 10.70
N SER A 58 15.44 -27.74 9.44
CA SER A 58 16.30 -27.36 8.32
C SER A 58 16.91 -25.99 8.65
N ALA A 59 18.24 -25.89 8.52
CA ALA A 59 18.95 -24.61 8.56
C ALA A 59 18.17 -23.56 7.78
N ALA A 60 18.08 -22.33 8.32
CA ALA A 60 17.34 -21.23 7.71
C ALA A 60 17.57 -21.25 6.18
N PRO A 61 16.49 -21.25 5.37
CA PRO A 61 16.64 -21.39 3.94
C PRO A 61 17.48 -20.24 3.43
N THR A 62 18.74 -20.54 3.11
CA THR A 62 19.57 -19.59 2.38
C THR A 62 18.97 -19.45 1.00
N PHE A 63 18.68 -18.22 0.57
CA PHE A 63 18.28 -17.90 -0.79
C PHE A 63 19.37 -18.43 -1.75
N LYS A 64 19.25 -19.67 -2.16
CA LYS A 64 20.12 -20.22 -3.22
C LYS A 64 19.42 -19.92 -4.54
N THR A 65 19.83 -18.87 -5.20
CA THR A 65 19.36 -18.52 -6.53
C THR A 65 20.50 -18.65 -7.53
N ASN A 66 20.18 -19.11 -8.71
CA ASN A 66 21.13 -19.01 -9.82
C ASN A 66 21.18 -17.55 -10.29
N ARG A 67 22.21 -16.81 -9.83
CA ARG A 67 22.38 -15.39 -10.13
C ARG A 67 22.41 -15.09 -11.63
N VAL A 68 22.88 -16.03 -12.44
CA VAL A 68 22.94 -15.87 -13.91
C VAL A 68 21.53 -15.85 -14.49
N ILE A 69 20.68 -16.80 -14.11
CA ILE A 69 19.29 -16.88 -14.58
C ILE A 69 18.51 -15.62 -14.12
N THR A 70 18.67 -15.24 -12.84
CA THR A 70 17.98 -14.06 -12.27
C THR A 70 18.42 -12.78 -12.97
N MET A 71 19.73 -12.60 -13.20
CA MET A 71 20.25 -11.43 -13.89
C MET A 71 19.83 -11.36 -15.35
N ALA A 72 19.86 -12.50 -16.06
CA ALA A 72 19.44 -12.57 -17.46
C ALA A 72 17.95 -12.20 -17.62
N MET A 73 17.07 -12.76 -16.78
CA MET A 73 15.64 -12.45 -16.79
C MET A 73 15.38 -10.98 -16.42
N PHE A 74 16.09 -10.47 -15.43
CA PHE A 74 15.99 -9.06 -15.02
C PHE A 74 16.38 -8.12 -16.16
N LEU A 75 17.53 -8.35 -16.81
CA LEU A 75 18.01 -7.56 -17.94
C LEU A 75 17.07 -7.68 -19.15
N PHE A 76 16.48 -8.85 -19.39
CA PHE A 76 15.52 -9.07 -20.47
C PHE A 76 14.26 -8.22 -20.27
N ILE A 77 13.65 -8.26 -19.08
CA ILE A 77 12.43 -7.47 -18.81
C ILE A 77 12.72 -5.97 -18.76
N ILE A 78 13.86 -5.54 -18.20
CA ILE A 78 14.29 -4.14 -18.26
C ILE A 78 14.54 -3.73 -19.71
N GLY A 79 15.15 -4.56 -20.52
CA GLY A 79 15.38 -4.30 -21.94
C GLY A 79 14.06 -4.05 -22.70
N ILE A 80 13.04 -4.85 -22.45
CA ILE A 80 11.69 -4.64 -23.02
C ILE A 80 11.13 -3.29 -22.58
N THR A 81 11.16 -2.99 -21.27
CA THR A 81 10.61 -1.74 -20.74
C THR A 81 11.36 -0.51 -21.26
N MET A 82 12.69 -0.58 -21.36
CA MET A 82 13.50 0.49 -21.96
C MET A 82 13.23 0.65 -23.45
N GLY A 83 13.02 -0.45 -24.17
CA GLY A 83 12.59 -0.38 -25.58
C GLY A 83 11.28 0.39 -25.76
N ILE A 84 10.31 0.18 -24.88
CA ILE A 84 9.04 0.91 -24.87
C ILE A 84 9.28 2.40 -24.58
N VAL A 85 10.15 2.73 -23.61
CA VAL A 85 10.50 4.12 -23.30
C VAL A 85 11.10 4.83 -24.50
N VAL A 86 12.07 4.20 -25.18
CA VAL A 86 12.69 4.74 -26.38
C VAL A 86 11.67 4.94 -27.51
N TRP A 87 10.78 3.94 -27.72
CA TRP A 87 9.70 4.06 -28.70
C TRP A 87 8.75 5.20 -28.39
N ALA A 88 8.30 5.34 -27.12
CA ALA A 88 7.41 6.41 -26.69
C ALA A 88 8.08 7.80 -26.74
N ALA A 89 9.36 7.86 -26.34
CA ALA A 89 10.14 9.10 -26.40
C ALA A 89 10.21 9.71 -27.80
N ARG A 90 10.31 8.86 -28.85
CA ARG A 90 10.29 9.30 -30.24
C ARG A 90 8.95 9.89 -30.68
N GLN A 91 7.87 9.59 -29.94
CA GLN A 91 6.51 10.07 -30.24
C GLN A 91 6.07 11.22 -29.33
N THR A 92 6.88 11.62 -28.36
CA THR A 92 6.58 12.70 -27.42
C THR A 92 7.15 14.00 -27.96
N THR A 93 6.32 14.80 -28.63
CA THR A 93 6.73 16.03 -29.34
C THR A 93 6.22 17.31 -28.68
N SER A 94 5.13 17.21 -27.90
CA SER A 94 4.47 18.34 -27.25
C SER A 94 4.44 18.21 -25.72
N ALA A 95 4.13 19.30 -25.02
CA ALA A 95 3.86 19.28 -23.59
C ALA A 95 2.64 18.38 -23.25
N ALA A 96 1.62 18.38 -24.09
CA ALA A 96 0.46 17.51 -23.93
C ALA A 96 0.84 16.02 -24.05
N ASP A 97 1.72 15.65 -24.98
CA ASP A 97 2.25 14.29 -25.08
C ASP A 97 3.02 13.90 -23.82
N PHE A 98 3.83 14.83 -23.31
CA PHE A 98 4.67 14.58 -22.14
C PHE A 98 3.86 14.42 -20.85
N TYR A 99 2.85 15.28 -20.59
CA TYR A 99 2.08 15.24 -19.33
C TYR A 99 0.86 14.34 -19.37
N THR A 100 0.20 14.21 -20.52
CA THR A 100 -1.10 13.50 -20.64
C THR A 100 -1.19 12.52 -21.81
N ALA A 101 -0.04 12.15 -22.40
CA ALA A 101 0.00 11.27 -23.59
C ALA A 101 -0.91 11.76 -24.74
N GLY A 102 -1.07 13.09 -24.89
CA GLY A 102 -1.92 13.70 -25.89
C GLY A 102 -3.43 13.55 -25.66
N GLY A 103 -3.88 13.01 -24.55
CA GLY A 103 -5.30 12.78 -24.25
C GLY A 103 -5.95 11.66 -25.09
N GLY A 104 -5.17 10.88 -25.82
CA GLY A 104 -5.65 9.88 -26.79
C GLY A 104 -5.77 8.46 -26.25
N ILE A 105 -5.54 8.21 -24.97
CA ILE A 105 -5.58 6.87 -24.37
C ILE A 105 -7.04 6.45 -24.20
N THR A 106 -7.39 5.22 -24.64
CA THR A 106 -8.74 4.69 -24.46
C THR A 106 -9.05 4.43 -23.00
N GLY A 107 -10.33 4.48 -22.60
CA GLY A 107 -10.75 4.19 -21.22
C GLY A 107 -10.33 2.80 -20.73
N PHE A 108 -10.29 1.80 -21.62
CA PHE A 108 -9.83 0.45 -21.29
C PHE A 108 -8.31 0.42 -21.01
N GLN A 109 -7.51 0.98 -21.91
CA GLN A 109 -6.06 1.08 -21.74
C GLN A 109 -5.69 1.87 -20.48
N ASN A 110 -6.38 2.99 -20.24
CA ASN A 110 -6.15 3.79 -19.06
C ASN A 110 -6.56 3.06 -17.76
N GLY A 111 -7.59 2.21 -17.82
CA GLY A 111 -7.97 1.36 -16.68
C GLY A 111 -6.83 0.40 -16.29
N TRP A 112 -6.20 -0.25 -17.27
CA TRP A 112 -4.99 -1.05 -17.04
C TRP A 112 -3.81 -0.20 -16.54
N ALA A 113 -3.64 1.01 -17.08
CA ALA A 113 -2.58 1.91 -16.63
C ALA A 113 -2.80 2.37 -15.17
N ILE A 114 -4.04 2.72 -14.78
CA ILE A 114 -4.40 3.06 -13.39
C ILE A 114 -4.16 1.86 -12.47
N ALA A 115 -4.61 0.67 -12.87
CA ALA A 115 -4.33 -0.54 -12.10
C ALA A 115 -2.82 -0.76 -11.96
N GLY A 116 -2.05 -0.56 -13.03
CA GLY A 116 -0.60 -0.60 -12.98
C GLY A 116 0.02 0.45 -12.07
N ASP A 117 -0.45 1.68 -12.03
CA ASP A 117 0.03 2.71 -11.12
C ASP A 117 -0.26 2.37 -9.66
N TYR A 118 -1.43 1.80 -9.40
CA TYR A 118 -1.89 1.49 -8.05
C TYR A 118 -1.24 0.23 -7.49
N LEU A 119 -1.18 -0.86 -8.28
CA LEU A 119 -0.59 -2.13 -7.88
C LEU A 119 0.95 -2.00 -7.81
N SER A 120 1.44 -1.60 -6.66
CA SER A 120 2.86 -1.39 -6.36
C SER A 120 3.52 -2.66 -5.83
N ALA A 121 4.85 -2.63 -5.65
CA ALA A 121 5.55 -3.69 -4.94
C ALA A 121 5.04 -3.85 -3.49
N ALA A 122 4.65 -2.76 -2.83
CA ALA A 122 4.03 -2.84 -1.51
C ALA A 122 2.73 -3.64 -1.54
N THR A 123 1.93 -3.51 -2.61
CA THR A 123 0.71 -4.30 -2.80
C THR A 123 1.04 -5.78 -3.01
N PHE A 124 1.93 -6.08 -3.96
CA PHE A 124 2.25 -7.46 -4.32
C PHE A 124 3.07 -8.19 -3.25
N LEU A 125 4.20 -7.59 -2.86
CA LEU A 125 5.09 -8.21 -1.90
C LEU A 125 4.63 -7.97 -0.46
N GLY A 126 4.22 -6.73 -0.14
CA GLY A 126 3.88 -6.34 1.22
C GLY A 126 2.59 -6.97 1.74
N ILE A 127 1.50 -6.92 0.98
CA ILE A 127 0.21 -7.50 1.42
C ILE A 127 0.27 -9.02 1.42
N THR A 128 0.83 -9.65 0.38
CA THR A 128 1.06 -11.10 0.39
C THR A 128 1.89 -11.53 1.60
N GLY A 129 2.93 -10.76 1.92
CA GLY A 129 3.78 -11.00 3.08
C GLY A 129 3.04 -10.83 4.40
N LEU A 130 2.27 -9.77 4.57
CA LEU A 130 1.46 -9.56 5.79
C LEU A 130 0.46 -10.69 5.98
N ILE A 131 -0.23 -11.13 4.94
CA ILE A 131 -1.17 -12.25 5.04
C ILE A 131 -0.45 -13.53 5.44
N SER A 132 0.74 -13.78 4.90
CA SER A 132 1.50 -15.00 5.22
C SER A 132 1.98 -15.07 6.68
N ILE A 133 2.11 -13.94 7.37
CA ILE A 133 2.59 -13.88 8.76
C ILE A 133 1.56 -13.40 9.78
N ALA A 134 0.53 -12.68 9.35
CA ALA A 134 -0.51 -12.10 10.21
C ALA A 134 -1.92 -12.62 9.90
N GLY A 135 -2.07 -13.56 8.97
CA GLY A 135 -3.36 -14.10 8.59
C GLY A 135 -4.26 -13.07 7.91
N ILE A 136 -5.57 -13.16 8.21
CA ILE A 136 -6.58 -12.27 7.60
C ILE A 136 -6.36 -10.79 7.92
N ASP A 137 -5.66 -10.45 8.99
CA ASP A 137 -5.32 -9.05 9.30
C ASP A 137 -4.45 -8.41 8.19
N GLY A 138 -3.64 -9.21 7.49
CA GLY A 138 -2.93 -8.75 6.32
C GLY A 138 -3.87 -8.33 5.18
N PHE A 139 -4.99 -9.01 5.00
CA PHE A 139 -6.02 -8.65 4.01
C PHE A 139 -6.74 -7.34 4.36
N MET A 140 -6.84 -6.98 5.64
CA MET A 140 -7.45 -5.70 6.05
C MET A 140 -6.74 -4.50 5.44
N TYR A 141 -5.44 -4.60 5.12
CA TYR A 141 -4.70 -3.60 4.35
C TYR A 141 -5.14 -3.50 2.89
N ALA A 142 -5.81 -4.52 2.35
CA ALA A 142 -6.34 -4.52 0.99
C ALA A 142 -7.77 -3.95 0.90
N VAL A 143 -8.56 -4.02 1.96
CA VAL A 143 -9.98 -3.60 1.97
C VAL A 143 -10.12 -2.10 1.66
N GLY A 144 -9.34 -1.23 2.32
CA GLY A 144 -9.34 0.20 2.06
C GLY A 144 -9.11 0.54 0.58
N PRO A 145 -8.04 0.04 -0.02
CA PRO A 145 -7.78 0.18 -1.45
C PRO A 145 -8.90 -0.33 -2.37
N MET A 146 -9.52 -1.45 -2.08
CA MET A 146 -10.64 -1.96 -2.89
C MET A 146 -11.81 -0.98 -2.93
N VAL A 147 -12.16 -0.38 -1.78
CA VAL A 147 -13.28 0.57 -1.65
C VAL A 147 -12.93 1.95 -2.23
N THR A 148 -11.66 2.34 -2.24
CA THR A 148 -11.18 3.64 -2.74
C THR A 148 -11.68 3.99 -4.14
N PHE A 149 -11.66 3.01 -5.04
CA PHE A 149 -12.08 3.24 -6.43
C PHE A 149 -13.56 3.52 -6.56
N VAL A 150 -14.39 3.08 -5.63
CA VAL A 150 -15.80 3.49 -5.54
C VAL A 150 -15.89 5.00 -5.26
N THR A 151 -15.12 5.53 -4.33
CA THR A 151 -15.06 6.97 -4.04
C THR A 151 -14.57 7.77 -5.25
N ILE A 152 -13.49 7.33 -5.91
CA ILE A 152 -12.97 7.97 -7.11
C ILE A 152 -14.02 7.96 -8.22
N LEU A 153 -14.67 6.81 -8.46
CA LEU A 153 -15.67 6.66 -9.50
C LEU A 153 -16.86 7.58 -9.29
N LEU A 154 -17.43 7.57 -8.10
CA LEU A 154 -18.69 8.28 -7.82
C LEU A 154 -18.52 9.79 -7.66
N VAL A 155 -17.34 10.26 -7.24
CA VAL A 155 -17.18 11.64 -6.80
C VAL A 155 -16.18 12.44 -7.64
N ILE A 156 -15.05 11.85 -8.03
CA ILE A 156 -13.89 12.63 -8.50
C ILE A 156 -13.59 12.47 -9.99
N ALA A 157 -13.68 11.27 -10.56
CA ALA A 157 -13.09 10.98 -11.87
C ALA A 157 -13.63 11.86 -13.01
N GLU A 158 -14.95 11.98 -13.14
CA GLU A 158 -15.57 12.80 -14.18
C GLU A 158 -15.41 14.31 -13.96
N PRO A 159 -15.72 14.84 -12.74
CA PRO A 159 -15.49 16.24 -12.45
C PRO A 159 -14.03 16.65 -12.69
N CYS A 160 -13.07 15.87 -12.19
CA CYS A 160 -11.67 16.18 -12.38
C CYS A 160 -11.27 16.17 -13.85
N ARG A 161 -11.74 15.19 -14.66
CA ARG A 161 -11.45 15.14 -16.09
C ARG A 161 -12.00 16.36 -16.83
N ASN A 162 -13.17 16.86 -16.43
CA ASN A 162 -13.79 18.00 -17.07
C ASN A 162 -13.24 19.36 -16.60
N MET A 163 -12.53 19.39 -15.45
CA MET A 163 -12.02 20.62 -14.85
C MET A 163 -10.53 20.85 -15.07
N GLY A 164 -9.73 19.79 -15.13
CA GLY A 164 -8.27 19.90 -15.23
C GLY A 164 -7.72 19.59 -16.62
N LYS A 165 -6.46 20.00 -16.83
CA LYS A 165 -5.72 19.75 -18.06
C LYS A 165 -4.51 18.84 -17.82
N TYR A 166 -3.67 19.14 -16.83
CA TYR A 166 -2.41 18.44 -16.54
C TYR A 166 -2.22 18.07 -15.07
N THR A 167 -2.66 18.92 -14.14
CA THR A 167 -2.34 18.81 -12.73
C THR A 167 -3.56 19.03 -11.83
N MET A 168 -3.40 18.69 -10.55
CA MET A 168 -4.36 19.05 -9.51
C MET A 168 -4.50 20.58 -9.38
N GLY A 169 -3.40 21.32 -9.64
CA GLY A 169 -3.39 22.77 -9.62
C GLY A 169 -4.37 23.39 -10.60
N ASP A 170 -4.57 22.78 -11.76
CA ASP A 170 -5.55 23.26 -12.76
C ASP A 170 -6.99 23.22 -12.22
N ILE A 171 -7.34 22.14 -11.51
CA ILE A 171 -8.68 21.96 -10.92
C ILE A 171 -8.92 23.00 -9.82
N LEU A 172 -7.98 23.13 -8.91
CA LEU A 172 -8.11 23.96 -7.72
C LEU A 172 -8.06 25.45 -8.01
N SER A 173 -7.23 25.85 -9.00
CA SER A 173 -7.00 27.26 -9.33
C SER A 173 -8.07 27.88 -10.22
N TYR A 174 -8.97 27.08 -10.78
CA TYR A 174 -9.92 27.56 -11.79
C TYR A 174 -10.79 28.74 -11.32
N ARG A 175 -11.34 28.67 -10.11
CA ARG A 175 -12.18 29.74 -9.54
C ARG A 175 -11.55 30.48 -8.36
N SER A 176 -10.33 30.16 -8.00
CA SER A 176 -9.59 30.72 -6.87
C SER A 176 -8.39 31.51 -7.38
N SER A 177 -7.60 32.14 -6.49
CA SER A 177 -6.37 32.87 -6.88
C SER A 177 -5.34 31.94 -7.54
N PRO A 178 -5.08 32.06 -8.87
CA PRO A 178 -4.34 31.04 -9.60
C PRO A 178 -2.91 30.85 -9.08
N LYS A 179 -2.16 31.92 -8.86
CA LYS A 179 -0.74 31.84 -8.45
C LYS A 179 -0.58 31.20 -7.07
N VAL A 180 -1.39 31.64 -6.12
CA VAL A 180 -1.33 31.13 -4.73
C VAL A 180 -1.71 29.65 -4.71
N VAL A 181 -2.85 29.32 -5.30
CA VAL A 181 -3.38 27.93 -5.26
C VAL A 181 -2.45 26.95 -5.99
N ARG A 182 -1.92 27.32 -7.18
CA ARG A 182 -0.98 26.47 -7.90
C ARG A 182 0.31 26.23 -7.11
N GLY A 183 0.81 27.24 -6.40
CA GLY A 183 1.99 27.09 -5.53
C GLY A 183 1.78 26.07 -4.42
N PHE A 184 0.66 26.17 -3.69
CA PHE A 184 0.35 25.22 -2.62
C PHE A 184 -0.01 23.83 -3.15
N ALA A 185 -0.72 23.75 -4.27
CA ALA A 185 -1.03 22.47 -4.93
C ALA A 185 0.26 21.76 -5.43
N ALA A 186 1.20 22.50 -6.01
CA ALA A 186 2.49 21.97 -6.43
C ALA A 186 3.31 21.47 -5.22
N PHE A 187 3.37 22.26 -4.15
CA PHE A 187 4.04 21.87 -2.90
C PHE A 187 3.44 20.58 -2.33
N SER A 188 2.10 20.49 -2.24
CA SER A 188 1.43 19.28 -1.76
C SER A 188 1.70 18.07 -2.66
N THR A 189 1.64 18.26 -3.99
CA THR A 189 1.95 17.20 -4.98
C THR A 189 3.35 16.65 -4.79
N VAL A 190 4.35 17.53 -4.67
CA VAL A 190 5.76 17.13 -4.46
C VAL A 190 5.92 16.42 -3.12
N THR A 191 5.31 16.93 -2.05
CA THR A 191 5.38 16.34 -0.70
C THR A 191 4.84 14.91 -0.68
N VAL A 192 3.62 14.70 -1.18
CA VAL A 192 3.01 13.36 -1.25
C VAL A 192 3.86 12.42 -2.11
N SER A 193 4.33 12.92 -3.27
CA SER A 193 5.16 12.12 -4.18
C SER A 193 6.49 11.71 -3.54
N ILE A 194 7.16 12.59 -2.80
CA ILE A 194 8.42 12.28 -2.12
C ILE A 194 8.23 11.19 -1.07
N PHE A 195 7.21 11.26 -0.22
CA PHE A 195 6.95 10.21 0.77
C PHE A 195 6.67 8.85 0.11
N TYR A 196 5.94 8.85 -1.00
CA TYR A 196 5.67 7.60 -1.70
C TYR A 196 6.91 7.09 -2.47
N LEU A 197 7.69 7.97 -3.09
CA LEU A 197 8.98 7.63 -3.73
C LEU A 197 9.94 6.98 -2.73
N LEU A 198 10.02 7.51 -1.52
CA LEU A 198 10.85 6.97 -0.44
C LEU A 198 10.56 5.48 -0.21
N ALA A 199 9.29 5.12 -0.08
CA ALA A 199 8.86 3.75 0.11
C ALA A 199 9.27 2.85 -1.06
N GLN A 200 9.12 3.32 -2.29
CA GLN A 200 9.47 2.57 -3.49
C GLN A 200 10.99 2.37 -3.60
N MET A 201 11.80 3.39 -3.28
CA MET A 201 13.27 3.29 -3.30
C MET A 201 13.80 2.31 -2.26
N VAL A 202 13.22 2.31 -1.05
CA VAL A 202 13.56 1.31 0.00
C VAL A 202 13.20 -0.10 -0.48
N GLY A 203 12.01 -0.26 -1.09
CA GLY A 203 11.58 -1.55 -1.66
C GLY A 203 12.52 -2.07 -2.74
N ALA A 204 12.90 -1.20 -3.67
CA ALA A 204 13.82 -1.54 -4.75
C ALA A 204 15.21 -1.91 -4.24
N GLY A 205 15.74 -1.15 -3.29
CA GLY A 205 17.05 -1.43 -2.68
C GLY A 205 17.08 -2.79 -1.98
N LYS A 206 16.06 -3.10 -1.16
CA LYS A 206 15.94 -4.40 -0.47
C LYS A 206 15.75 -5.55 -1.44
N LEU A 207 14.93 -5.39 -2.48
CA LEU A 207 14.71 -6.42 -3.50
C LEU A 207 16.03 -6.77 -4.22
N MET A 208 16.78 -5.76 -4.67
CA MET A 208 18.08 -5.97 -5.33
C MET A 208 19.11 -6.58 -4.40
N GLN A 209 19.15 -6.16 -3.14
CA GLN A 209 20.07 -6.70 -2.14
C GLN A 209 19.84 -8.21 -1.92
N VAL A 210 18.57 -8.61 -1.76
CA VAL A 210 18.26 -10.02 -1.50
C VAL A 210 18.46 -10.88 -2.74
N LEU A 211 18.10 -10.40 -3.93
CA LEU A 211 18.13 -11.19 -5.16
C LEU A 211 19.50 -11.28 -5.81
N LEU A 212 20.20 -10.16 -5.89
CA LEU A 212 21.46 -10.07 -6.62
C LEU A 212 22.66 -10.04 -5.70
N GLY A 213 22.45 -9.92 -4.38
CA GLY A 213 23.52 -9.76 -3.39
C GLY A 213 24.25 -8.41 -3.51
N ILE A 214 23.63 -7.41 -4.18
CA ILE A 214 24.18 -6.07 -4.34
C ILE A 214 23.92 -5.28 -3.05
N PRO A 215 24.90 -4.54 -2.49
CA PRO A 215 24.69 -3.73 -1.30
C PRO A 215 23.53 -2.74 -1.49
N PHE A 216 22.73 -2.53 -0.43
CA PHE A 216 21.52 -1.71 -0.47
C PHE A 216 21.75 -0.31 -1.10
N LYS A 217 22.78 0.41 -0.64
CA LYS A 217 23.11 1.75 -1.14
C LYS A 217 23.40 1.77 -2.63
N THR A 218 24.19 0.82 -3.11
CA THR A 218 24.52 0.66 -4.55
C THR A 218 23.26 0.32 -5.35
N SER A 219 22.40 -0.52 -4.81
CA SER A 219 21.11 -0.88 -5.42
C SER A 219 20.19 0.33 -5.57
N VAL A 220 20.04 1.14 -4.52
CA VAL A 220 19.21 2.36 -4.56
C VAL A 220 19.73 3.36 -5.59
N VAL A 221 21.06 3.56 -5.66
CA VAL A 221 21.67 4.44 -6.66
C VAL A 221 21.43 3.93 -8.09
N GLY A 222 21.70 2.64 -8.33
CA GLY A 222 21.50 2.03 -9.66
C GLY A 222 20.05 2.11 -10.13
N VAL A 223 19.11 1.78 -9.25
CA VAL A 223 17.67 1.89 -9.54
C VAL A 223 17.27 3.36 -9.78
N GLY A 224 17.73 4.28 -8.95
CA GLY A 224 17.43 5.69 -9.09
C GLY A 224 17.94 6.29 -10.41
N LEU A 225 19.14 5.92 -10.85
CA LEU A 225 19.67 6.34 -12.15
C LEU A 225 18.83 5.78 -13.31
N LEU A 226 18.42 4.52 -13.22
CA LEU A 226 17.54 3.91 -14.22
C LEU A 226 16.20 4.65 -14.31
N ILE A 227 15.62 5.04 -13.18
CA ILE A 227 14.38 5.81 -13.10
C ILE A 227 14.53 7.20 -13.74
N ILE A 228 15.61 7.90 -13.45
CA ILE A 228 15.90 9.23 -14.01
C ILE A 228 15.93 9.17 -15.54
N VAL A 229 16.62 8.17 -16.10
CA VAL A 229 16.64 7.94 -17.55
C VAL A 229 15.24 7.63 -18.08
N TYR A 230 14.53 6.75 -17.40
CA TYR A 230 13.20 6.32 -17.77
C TYR A 230 12.20 7.48 -17.88
N VAL A 231 12.10 8.31 -16.84
CA VAL A 231 11.13 9.42 -16.78
C VAL A 231 11.57 10.61 -17.64
N GLY A 232 12.87 10.94 -17.64
CA GLY A 232 13.39 12.10 -18.36
C GLY A 232 13.15 12.04 -19.86
N PHE A 233 13.12 10.84 -20.45
CA PHE A 233 12.92 10.66 -21.88
C PHE A 233 11.50 10.25 -22.26
N GLY A 234 10.80 9.46 -21.42
CA GLY A 234 9.56 8.78 -21.81
C GLY A 234 8.27 9.59 -21.65
N GLY A 235 8.16 10.47 -20.66
CA GLY A 235 6.92 11.19 -20.33
C GLY A 235 5.72 10.25 -20.02
N MET A 236 4.50 10.81 -20.07
CA MET A 236 3.26 10.07 -19.75
C MET A 236 2.97 8.94 -20.73
N LYS A 237 3.33 9.10 -22.01
CA LYS A 237 3.08 8.08 -23.02
C LYS A 237 3.84 6.79 -22.73
N ALA A 238 5.14 6.90 -22.41
CA ALA A 238 5.95 5.77 -22.00
C ALA A 238 5.44 5.18 -20.69
N THR A 239 5.18 6.02 -19.70
CA THR A 239 4.66 5.60 -18.40
C THR A 239 3.36 4.80 -18.54
N THR A 240 2.43 5.25 -19.41
CA THR A 240 1.16 4.56 -19.65
C THR A 240 1.36 3.14 -20.22
N TRP A 241 2.17 2.98 -21.26
CA TRP A 241 2.39 1.67 -21.86
C TRP A 241 3.13 0.69 -20.95
N VAL A 242 4.11 1.20 -20.23
CA VAL A 242 4.82 0.35 -19.25
C VAL A 242 3.91 -0.06 -18.10
N GLN A 243 3.03 0.82 -17.62
CA GLN A 243 2.03 0.45 -16.61
C GLN A 243 1.07 -0.63 -17.12
N ILE A 244 0.61 -0.55 -18.38
CA ILE A 244 -0.26 -1.57 -18.98
C ILE A 244 0.44 -2.92 -19.02
N ILE A 245 1.67 -2.97 -19.55
CA ILE A 245 2.43 -4.22 -19.68
C ILE A 245 2.76 -4.81 -18.31
N LYS A 246 3.22 -3.97 -17.39
CA LYS A 246 3.47 -4.37 -16.01
C LYS A 246 2.22 -4.96 -15.34
N ALA A 247 1.08 -4.28 -15.47
CA ALA A 247 -0.16 -4.77 -14.88
C ALA A 247 -0.55 -6.14 -15.47
N GLY A 248 -0.34 -6.33 -16.76
CA GLY A 248 -0.53 -7.63 -17.42
C GLY A 248 0.39 -8.71 -16.88
N LEU A 249 1.69 -8.44 -16.76
CA LEU A 249 2.66 -9.39 -16.21
C LEU A 249 2.39 -9.72 -14.74
N LEU A 250 2.05 -8.70 -13.94
CA LEU A 250 1.73 -8.87 -12.52
C LEU A 250 0.46 -9.71 -12.35
N MET A 251 -0.58 -9.42 -13.13
CA MET A 251 -1.83 -10.18 -13.13
C MET A 251 -1.59 -11.63 -13.55
N ALA A 252 -0.83 -11.86 -14.64
CA ALA A 252 -0.48 -13.18 -15.10
C ALA A 252 0.28 -13.99 -14.04
N SER A 253 1.28 -13.37 -13.38
CA SER A 253 2.04 -14.04 -12.31
C SER A 253 1.14 -14.44 -11.14
N GLY A 254 0.25 -13.54 -10.68
CA GLY A 254 -0.70 -13.82 -9.61
C GLY A 254 -1.68 -14.95 -9.96
N VAL A 255 -2.23 -14.93 -11.18
CA VAL A 255 -3.15 -15.97 -11.66
C VAL A 255 -2.45 -17.32 -11.78
N ILE A 256 -1.27 -17.38 -12.41
CA ILE A 256 -0.51 -18.63 -12.57
C ILE A 256 -0.19 -19.23 -11.20
N MET A 257 0.34 -18.42 -10.27
CA MET A 257 0.65 -18.90 -8.92
C MET A 257 -0.60 -19.38 -8.19
N SER A 258 -1.72 -18.67 -8.27
CA SER A 258 -2.99 -19.04 -7.66
C SER A 258 -3.54 -20.35 -8.23
N ILE A 259 -3.47 -20.53 -9.55
CA ILE A 259 -3.89 -21.79 -10.20
C ILE A 259 -3.03 -22.96 -9.69
N ILE A 260 -1.70 -22.81 -9.63
CA ILE A 260 -0.81 -23.88 -9.14
C ILE A 260 -1.13 -24.24 -7.68
N ILE A 261 -1.42 -23.23 -6.83
CA ILE A 261 -1.86 -23.46 -5.44
C ILE A 261 -3.14 -24.29 -5.42
N PHE A 262 -4.17 -23.89 -6.17
CA PHE A 262 -5.44 -24.60 -6.20
C PHE A 262 -5.33 -26.01 -6.82
N VAL A 263 -4.50 -26.20 -7.83
CA VAL A 263 -4.21 -27.55 -8.37
C VAL A 263 -3.64 -28.46 -7.30
N LYS A 264 -2.73 -27.95 -6.45
CA LYS A 264 -2.18 -28.70 -5.30
C LYS A 264 -3.22 -28.97 -4.19
N MET A 265 -4.34 -28.26 -4.20
CA MET A 265 -5.48 -28.39 -3.26
C MET A 265 -6.72 -29.02 -3.92
N ASP A 266 -6.52 -29.84 -4.97
CA ASP A 266 -7.59 -30.49 -5.74
C ASP A 266 -8.69 -29.51 -6.21
N MET A 267 -8.33 -28.29 -6.56
CA MET A 267 -9.21 -27.20 -6.97
C MET A 267 -10.32 -26.86 -5.96
N SER A 268 -10.15 -27.23 -4.68
CA SER A 268 -11.14 -27.05 -3.61
C SER A 268 -10.79 -25.85 -2.72
N PRO A 269 -11.57 -24.75 -2.73
CA PRO A 269 -11.42 -23.67 -1.77
C PRO A 269 -11.63 -24.12 -0.32
N LEU A 270 -12.56 -25.05 -0.08
CA LEU A 270 -12.80 -25.58 1.28
C LEU A 270 -11.58 -26.30 1.82
N ARG A 271 -10.93 -27.13 0.98
CA ARG A 271 -9.69 -27.79 1.36
C ARG A 271 -8.57 -26.80 1.65
N PHE A 272 -8.47 -25.71 0.83
CA PHE A 272 -7.49 -24.67 1.05
C PHE A 272 -7.61 -24.02 2.42
N PHE A 273 -8.82 -23.64 2.84
CA PHE A 273 -9.05 -23.07 4.19
C PHE A 273 -8.88 -24.10 5.31
N ALA A 274 -9.26 -25.35 5.07
CA ALA A 274 -9.05 -26.43 6.04
C ALA A 274 -7.55 -26.69 6.27
N GLU A 275 -6.72 -26.69 5.22
CA GLU A 275 -5.26 -26.84 5.34
C GLU A 275 -4.62 -25.67 6.11
N ILE A 276 -5.12 -24.44 5.96
CA ILE A 276 -4.67 -23.29 6.74
C ILE A 276 -4.97 -23.51 8.23
N ALA A 277 -6.20 -23.90 8.55
CA ALA A 277 -6.64 -24.10 9.93
C ALA A 277 -5.95 -25.30 10.58
N SER A 278 -5.74 -26.39 9.84
CA SER A 278 -5.11 -27.61 10.38
C SER A 278 -3.58 -27.59 10.43
N SER A 279 -2.91 -26.60 9.79
CA SER A 279 -1.45 -26.54 9.70
C SER A 279 -0.79 -26.37 11.09
N PRO A 280 0.02 -27.34 11.57
CA PRO A 280 0.69 -27.23 12.86
C PRO A 280 1.64 -26.02 12.95
N ALA A 281 2.32 -25.69 11.84
CA ALA A 281 3.23 -24.57 11.79
C ALA A 281 2.49 -23.21 11.93
N ILE A 282 1.30 -23.09 11.33
CA ILE A 282 0.45 -21.89 11.49
C ILE A 282 -0.08 -21.83 12.93
N GLN A 283 -0.57 -22.94 13.50
CA GLN A 283 -1.05 -22.99 14.87
C GLN A 283 0.04 -22.59 15.89
N ASP A 284 1.25 -23.11 15.75
CA ASP A 284 2.39 -22.72 16.57
C ASP A 284 2.76 -21.25 16.41
N HIS A 285 2.68 -20.72 15.18
CA HIS A 285 2.94 -19.31 14.92
C HIS A 285 1.92 -18.41 15.62
N VAL A 286 0.62 -18.74 15.52
CA VAL A 286 -0.46 -17.99 16.19
C VAL A 286 -0.31 -18.04 17.69
N ARG A 287 0.02 -19.21 18.25
CA ARG A 287 0.31 -19.37 19.68
C ARG A 287 1.43 -18.43 20.15
N MET A 288 2.51 -18.33 19.36
CA MET A 288 3.61 -17.39 19.67
C MET A 288 3.19 -15.93 19.58
N LEU A 289 2.34 -15.54 18.61
CA LEU A 289 1.83 -14.18 18.47
C LEU A 289 0.90 -13.77 19.62
N LEU A 290 0.10 -14.72 20.12
CA LEU A 290 -0.79 -14.54 21.28
C LEU A 290 -0.01 -14.56 22.59
N LYS A 291 1.26 -15.01 22.58
CA LYS A 291 2.11 -15.20 23.77
C LYS A 291 1.55 -16.24 24.74
N HIS A 292 0.84 -17.25 24.24
CA HIS A 292 0.39 -18.37 25.03
C HIS A 292 1.56 -19.33 25.28
N PRO A 293 2.01 -19.51 26.53
CA PRO A 293 3.19 -20.34 26.85
C PRO A 293 2.91 -21.83 26.62
N LEU A 294 1.66 -22.26 26.86
CA LEU A 294 1.17 -23.63 26.67
C LEU A 294 0.02 -23.63 25.67
N VAL A 295 -0.27 -24.80 25.12
CA VAL A 295 -1.47 -25.01 24.30
C VAL A 295 -2.69 -24.95 25.21
N GLU A 296 -3.61 -24.04 24.93
CA GLU A 296 -4.88 -23.95 25.67
C GLU A 296 -5.85 -24.99 25.13
N PRO A 297 -6.36 -25.90 25.99
CA PRO A 297 -7.35 -26.90 25.56
C PRO A 297 -8.59 -26.23 24.97
N GLY A 298 -9.03 -26.68 23.80
CA GLY A 298 -10.21 -26.14 23.14
C GLY A 298 -10.03 -24.86 22.37
N PHE A 299 -8.84 -24.27 22.37
CA PHE A 299 -8.54 -23.05 21.55
C PHE A 299 -8.06 -23.45 20.16
N ASP A 300 -8.80 -23.03 19.11
CA ASP A 300 -8.44 -23.28 17.73
C ASP A 300 -7.48 -22.17 17.20
N TYR A 301 -6.19 -22.45 17.29
CA TYR A 301 -5.14 -21.54 16.83
C TYR A 301 -5.12 -21.37 15.31
N GLY A 302 -5.53 -22.40 14.56
CA GLY A 302 -5.56 -22.33 13.10
C GLY A 302 -6.73 -21.48 12.61
N GLN A 303 -7.92 -21.68 13.18
CA GLN A 303 -9.08 -20.85 12.91
C GLN A 303 -8.79 -19.38 13.26
N ARG A 304 -8.05 -19.11 14.35
CA ARG A 304 -7.67 -17.77 14.78
C ARG A 304 -6.80 -17.02 13.74
N PHE A 305 -6.06 -17.74 12.88
CA PHE A 305 -5.32 -17.14 11.78
C PHE A 305 -6.22 -16.60 10.66
N LEU A 306 -7.42 -17.16 10.54
CA LEU A 306 -8.46 -16.74 9.61
C LEU A 306 -9.40 -15.65 10.19
N GLU A 307 -9.23 -15.29 11.46
CA GLU A 307 -10.03 -14.29 12.15
C GLU A 307 -9.29 -12.98 12.37
N PRO A 308 -9.96 -11.81 12.30
CA PRO A 308 -9.34 -10.50 12.49
C PRO A 308 -8.92 -10.28 13.96
N GLY A 309 -7.94 -9.39 14.18
CA GLY A 309 -7.49 -8.94 15.51
C GLY A 309 -6.29 -9.71 16.06
N LEU A 310 -5.61 -10.53 15.26
CA LEU A 310 -4.37 -11.18 15.65
C LEU A 310 -3.18 -10.18 15.66
N PHE A 311 -3.07 -9.38 14.64
CA PHE A 311 -2.02 -8.38 14.44
C PHE A 311 -2.53 -6.95 14.63
N LEU A 312 -3.70 -6.63 14.07
CA LEU A 312 -4.38 -5.35 14.22
C LEU A 312 -5.31 -5.38 15.45
N LYS A 313 -4.70 -5.27 16.63
CA LYS A 313 -5.41 -5.41 17.92
C LYS A 313 -6.28 -4.20 18.29
N ASN A 314 -5.99 -3.03 17.73
CA ASN A 314 -6.73 -1.80 18.03
C ASN A 314 -7.73 -1.47 16.89
N PRO A 315 -9.04 -1.61 17.11
CA PRO A 315 -10.05 -1.32 16.08
C PRO A 315 -10.01 0.12 15.57
N ILE A 316 -9.70 1.08 16.45
CA ILE A 316 -9.62 2.51 16.08
C ILE A 316 -8.46 2.73 15.11
N ASP A 317 -7.32 2.09 15.35
CA ASP A 317 -6.16 2.18 14.43
C ASP A 317 -6.46 1.53 13.08
N GLN A 318 -7.24 0.44 13.06
CA GLN A 318 -7.69 -0.20 11.84
C GLN A 318 -8.64 0.70 11.04
N VAL A 319 -9.62 1.33 11.68
CA VAL A 319 -10.50 2.31 11.03
C VAL A 319 -9.69 3.49 10.50
N SER A 320 -8.75 4.01 11.31
CA SER A 320 -7.86 5.10 10.93
C SER A 320 -7.03 4.78 9.68
N LEU A 321 -6.46 3.56 9.62
CA LEU A 321 -5.75 3.05 8.46
C LEU A 321 -6.69 2.95 7.24
N GLY A 322 -7.87 2.38 7.41
CA GLY A 322 -8.87 2.25 6.36
C GLY A 322 -9.27 3.60 5.77
N MET A 323 -9.50 4.61 6.60
CA MET A 323 -9.80 5.98 6.17
C MET A 323 -8.63 6.59 5.38
N ALA A 324 -7.39 6.42 5.84
CA ALA A 324 -6.21 6.92 5.13
C ALA A 324 -6.09 6.30 3.73
N TRP A 325 -6.31 5.00 3.59
CA TRP A 325 -6.31 4.32 2.30
C TRP A 325 -7.49 4.74 1.42
N LEU A 326 -8.71 4.80 1.98
CA LEU A 326 -9.93 5.13 1.26
C LEU A 326 -9.87 6.54 0.64
N PHE A 327 -9.55 7.54 1.42
CA PHE A 327 -9.55 8.93 0.97
C PHE A 327 -8.21 9.34 0.35
N GLY A 328 -7.12 8.70 0.75
CA GLY A 328 -5.78 9.03 0.27
C GLY A 328 -5.60 8.76 -1.21
N ALA A 329 -6.06 7.62 -1.72
CA ALA A 329 -5.92 7.32 -3.14
C ALA A 329 -6.69 8.30 -4.02
N ALA A 330 -7.81 8.85 -3.54
CA ALA A 330 -8.56 9.91 -4.20
C ALA A 330 -7.80 11.27 -4.24
N GLY A 331 -6.85 11.47 -3.32
CA GLY A 331 -5.98 12.65 -3.25
C GLY A 331 -4.58 12.46 -3.85
N LEU A 332 -4.26 11.30 -4.43
CA LEU A 332 -2.94 11.05 -5.01
C LEU A 332 -2.76 11.74 -6.36
N PRO A 333 -1.79 12.66 -6.50
CA PRO A 333 -1.64 13.46 -7.72
C PRO A 333 -1.36 12.63 -8.98
N HIS A 334 -0.54 11.58 -8.89
CA HIS A 334 -0.21 10.73 -10.04
C HIS A 334 -1.41 9.91 -10.53
N ILE A 335 -2.32 9.50 -9.65
CA ILE A 335 -3.58 8.85 -10.04
C ILE A 335 -4.52 9.85 -10.71
N MET A 336 -4.61 11.08 -10.18
CA MET A 336 -5.44 12.14 -10.77
C MET A 336 -4.99 12.50 -12.20
N MET A 337 -3.69 12.54 -12.46
CA MET A 337 -3.16 12.80 -13.81
C MET A 337 -3.66 11.78 -14.84
N ARG A 338 -4.00 10.57 -14.44
CA ARG A 338 -4.56 9.54 -15.34
C ARG A 338 -5.94 9.92 -15.91
N PHE A 339 -6.70 10.75 -15.21
CA PHE A 339 -7.98 11.23 -15.75
C PHE A 339 -7.80 12.19 -16.93
N PHE A 340 -6.65 12.84 -17.05
CA PHE A 340 -6.35 13.76 -18.15
C PHE A 340 -5.78 13.05 -19.39
N THR A 341 -5.40 11.77 -19.28
CA THR A 341 -4.84 11.00 -20.41
C THR A 341 -5.91 10.50 -21.38
N VAL A 342 -7.19 10.57 -21.00
CA VAL A 342 -8.33 10.08 -21.79
C VAL A 342 -9.09 11.24 -22.46
N PRO A 343 -9.79 11.00 -23.58
CA PRO A 343 -10.41 12.09 -24.36
C PRO A 343 -11.60 12.77 -23.68
N ASN A 344 -12.34 12.08 -22.82
CA ASN A 344 -13.56 12.63 -22.21
C ASN A 344 -13.92 11.94 -20.89
N ALA A 345 -14.91 12.49 -20.16
CA ALA A 345 -15.40 11.99 -18.89
C ALA A 345 -15.93 10.54 -18.95
N LYS A 346 -16.61 10.15 -20.03
CA LYS A 346 -17.09 8.77 -20.22
C LYS A 346 -15.92 7.78 -20.27
N ALA A 347 -14.81 8.15 -20.93
CA ALA A 347 -13.61 7.34 -20.96
C ALA A 347 -12.90 7.32 -19.58
N ALA A 348 -12.93 8.43 -18.83
CA ALA A 348 -12.42 8.48 -17.46
C ALA A 348 -13.22 7.55 -16.53
N ARG A 349 -14.55 7.58 -16.57
CA ARG A 349 -15.41 6.65 -15.82
C ARG A 349 -15.12 5.19 -16.19
N LYS A 350 -15.04 4.88 -17.49
CA LYS A 350 -14.71 3.53 -17.97
C LYS A 350 -13.35 3.06 -17.43
N SER A 351 -12.34 3.94 -17.41
CA SER A 351 -11.02 3.57 -16.89
C SER A 351 -11.06 3.26 -15.39
N VAL A 352 -11.83 3.99 -14.59
CA VAL A 352 -11.98 3.69 -13.15
C VAL A 352 -12.70 2.36 -12.91
N ILE A 353 -13.75 2.07 -13.68
CA ILE A 353 -14.46 0.77 -13.58
C ILE A 353 -13.51 -0.39 -13.91
N VAL A 354 -12.76 -0.30 -14.99
CA VAL A 354 -11.77 -1.33 -15.36
C VAL A 354 -10.69 -1.47 -14.29
N ALA A 355 -10.15 -0.35 -13.80
CA ALA A 355 -9.14 -0.36 -12.74
C ALA A 355 -9.67 -0.99 -11.44
N MET A 356 -10.89 -0.65 -11.04
CA MET A 356 -11.54 -1.20 -9.85
C MET A 356 -11.64 -2.74 -9.93
N PHE A 357 -12.08 -3.25 -11.09
CA PHE A 357 -12.18 -4.69 -11.29
C PHE A 357 -10.79 -5.37 -11.23
N LEU A 358 -9.80 -4.83 -11.93
CA LEU A 358 -8.45 -5.39 -11.96
C LEU A 358 -7.79 -5.36 -10.59
N ILE A 359 -7.90 -4.25 -9.87
CA ILE A 359 -7.32 -4.07 -8.54
C ILE A 359 -8.00 -5.00 -7.53
N GLY A 360 -9.33 -5.06 -7.53
CA GLY A 360 -10.08 -5.96 -6.67
C GLY A 360 -9.72 -7.43 -6.90
N PHE A 361 -9.66 -7.85 -8.17
CA PHE A 361 -9.26 -9.19 -8.55
C PHE A 361 -7.83 -9.51 -8.09
N PHE A 362 -6.89 -8.57 -8.24
CA PHE A 362 -5.52 -8.78 -7.81
C PHE A 362 -5.39 -8.89 -6.28
N PHE A 363 -6.18 -8.15 -5.50
CA PHE A 363 -6.18 -8.31 -4.04
C PHE A 363 -6.69 -9.67 -3.59
N ILE A 364 -7.66 -10.26 -4.31
CA ILE A 364 -8.06 -11.65 -4.08
C ILE A 364 -6.88 -12.60 -4.34
N MET A 365 -6.13 -12.38 -5.44
CA MET A 365 -4.93 -13.17 -5.72
C MET A 365 -3.88 -13.04 -4.63
N THR A 366 -3.57 -11.81 -4.15
CA THR A 366 -2.60 -11.63 -3.06
C THR A 366 -3.00 -12.35 -1.79
N THR A 367 -4.29 -12.51 -1.53
CA THR A 367 -4.82 -13.28 -0.39
C THR A 367 -4.53 -14.77 -0.56
N ILE A 368 -4.80 -15.33 -1.73
CA ILE A 368 -4.49 -16.73 -2.05
C ILE A 368 -2.97 -16.98 -1.96
N LEU A 369 -2.16 -16.06 -2.50
CA LEU A 369 -0.70 -16.15 -2.43
C LEU A 369 -0.18 -16.06 -0.99
N GLY A 370 -0.73 -15.17 -0.17
CA GLY A 370 -0.31 -14.99 1.22
C GLY A 370 -0.59 -16.23 2.07
N PHE A 371 -1.82 -16.73 2.02
CA PHE A 371 -2.17 -17.96 2.72
C PHE A 371 -1.43 -19.19 2.15
N GLY A 372 -1.28 -19.27 0.81
CA GLY A 372 -0.49 -20.32 0.18
C GLY A 372 0.98 -20.31 0.64
N ALA A 373 1.58 -19.12 0.79
CA ALA A 373 2.93 -18.99 1.35
C ALA A 373 2.99 -19.45 2.83
N ALA A 374 1.98 -19.14 3.63
CA ALA A 374 1.90 -19.59 5.02
C ALA A 374 1.81 -21.12 5.14
N VAL A 375 1.03 -21.76 4.26
CA VAL A 375 0.85 -23.24 4.27
C VAL A 375 2.12 -23.95 3.76
N TYR A 376 2.65 -23.52 2.61
CA TYR A 376 3.76 -24.28 1.96
C TYR A 376 5.15 -23.93 2.50
N LEU A 377 5.36 -22.72 3.02
CA LEU A 377 6.70 -22.26 3.44
C LEU A 377 6.81 -22.01 4.94
N THR A 378 5.71 -22.03 5.65
CA THR A 378 5.54 -21.72 7.07
C THR A 378 5.86 -20.26 7.46
N PRO A 379 5.08 -19.63 8.33
CA PRO A 379 5.33 -18.25 8.77
C PRO A 379 6.70 -18.05 9.42
N GLN A 380 7.17 -19.04 10.18
CA GLN A 380 8.48 -19.01 10.86
C GLN A 380 9.63 -18.93 9.87
N THR A 381 9.60 -19.72 8.80
CA THR A 381 10.59 -19.69 7.72
C THR A 381 10.59 -18.36 6.99
N LEU A 382 9.41 -17.82 6.69
CA LEU A 382 9.26 -16.53 6.01
C LEU A 382 9.84 -15.38 6.84
N ILE A 383 9.55 -15.35 8.15
CA ILE A 383 10.07 -14.35 9.09
C ILE A 383 11.59 -14.47 9.27
N ALA A 384 12.14 -15.68 9.20
CA ALA A 384 13.58 -15.89 9.29
C ALA A 384 14.35 -15.26 8.11
N VAL A 385 13.75 -15.28 6.91
CA VAL A 385 14.32 -14.64 5.71
C VAL A 385 14.10 -13.14 5.71
N ASP A 386 12.87 -12.69 5.97
CA ASP A 386 12.50 -11.27 6.05
C ASP A 386 11.40 -11.06 7.10
N LYS A 387 11.71 -10.28 8.14
CA LYS A 387 10.77 -10.01 9.24
C LYS A 387 9.45 -9.36 8.81
N GLY A 388 9.46 -8.63 7.70
CA GLY A 388 8.27 -8.00 7.12
C GLY A 388 7.48 -8.93 6.19
N GLY A 389 7.99 -10.14 5.91
CA GLY A 389 7.38 -11.09 5.00
C GLY A 389 7.40 -10.68 3.52
N ASN A 390 8.07 -9.59 3.14
CA ASN A 390 8.04 -9.09 1.75
C ASN A 390 8.61 -10.08 0.72
N MET A 391 9.35 -11.09 1.18
CA MET A 391 9.90 -12.14 0.32
C MET A 391 8.93 -13.32 0.11
N SER A 392 7.78 -13.35 0.79
CA SER A 392 6.84 -14.48 0.76
C SER A 392 6.37 -14.84 -0.65
N ALA A 393 5.96 -13.87 -1.46
CA ALA A 393 5.53 -14.12 -2.83
C ALA A 393 6.66 -14.68 -3.72
N LEU A 394 7.89 -14.21 -3.50
CA LEU A 394 9.07 -14.63 -4.26
C LEU A 394 9.49 -16.06 -3.91
N LEU A 395 9.57 -16.36 -2.62
CA LEU A 395 9.85 -17.72 -2.13
C LEU A 395 8.78 -18.71 -2.55
N LEU A 396 7.51 -18.27 -2.50
CA LEU A 396 6.41 -19.09 -2.98
C LEU A 396 6.53 -19.38 -4.47
N ALA A 397 6.90 -18.40 -5.30
CA ALA A 397 7.14 -18.62 -6.72
C ALA A 397 8.26 -19.66 -6.94
N GLN A 398 9.38 -19.57 -6.21
CA GLN A 398 10.46 -20.56 -6.28
C GLN A 398 9.96 -21.96 -5.90
N TYR A 399 9.19 -22.06 -4.81
CA TYR A 399 8.62 -23.34 -4.37
C TYR A 399 7.66 -23.94 -5.42
N LEU A 400 6.77 -23.13 -5.96
CA LEU A 400 5.78 -23.56 -6.96
C LEU A 400 6.43 -23.95 -8.30
N GLY A 401 7.58 -23.36 -8.64
CA GLY A 401 8.37 -23.67 -9.83
C GLY A 401 9.21 -24.95 -9.71
N GLY A 402 9.19 -25.62 -8.55
CA GLY A 402 9.92 -26.88 -8.32
C GLY A 402 10.96 -26.81 -7.18
N GLY A 403 11.06 -25.67 -6.49
CA GLY A 403 11.94 -25.49 -5.33
C GLY A 403 13.31 -24.89 -5.65
N ALA A 404 14.04 -24.57 -4.59
CA ALA A 404 15.37 -23.97 -4.68
C ALA A 404 16.40 -24.91 -5.35
N GLY A 405 17.18 -24.38 -6.28
CA GLY A 405 18.20 -25.14 -7.00
C GLY A 405 17.69 -25.93 -8.19
N THR A 406 16.38 -25.89 -8.49
CA THR A 406 15.82 -26.41 -9.74
C THR A 406 15.78 -25.31 -10.80
N ILE A 407 15.96 -25.68 -12.07
CA ILE A 407 15.87 -24.69 -13.18
C ILE A 407 14.49 -24.03 -13.20
N GLY A 408 13.41 -24.79 -13.02
CA GLY A 408 12.03 -24.26 -12.99
C GLY A 408 11.78 -23.32 -11.83
N GLY A 409 12.24 -23.67 -10.62
CA GLY A 409 12.14 -22.84 -9.43
C GLY A 409 12.91 -21.52 -9.57
N ASP A 410 14.14 -21.58 -10.05
CA ASP A 410 14.97 -20.39 -10.25
C ASP A 410 14.45 -19.51 -11.38
N LEU A 411 13.92 -20.08 -12.47
CA LEU A 411 13.33 -19.35 -13.58
C LEU A 411 12.03 -18.63 -13.15
N PHE A 412 11.15 -19.31 -12.41
CA PHE A 412 9.90 -18.73 -11.96
C PHE A 412 10.13 -17.65 -10.89
N LEU A 413 11.05 -17.87 -9.97
CA LEU A 413 11.52 -16.83 -9.05
C LEU A 413 12.04 -15.61 -9.81
N ALA A 414 12.94 -15.82 -10.79
CA ALA A 414 13.54 -14.75 -11.58
C ALA A 414 12.47 -13.94 -12.34
N PHE A 415 11.47 -14.61 -12.92
CA PHE A 415 10.35 -13.96 -13.58
C PHE A 415 9.54 -13.09 -12.62
N VAL A 416 9.10 -13.64 -11.49
CA VAL A 416 8.29 -12.91 -10.50
C VAL A 416 9.07 -11.75 -9.88
N CYS A 417 10.37 -11.91 -9.66
CA CYS A 417 11.26 -10.85 -9.21
C CYS A 417 11.36 -9.70 -10.21
N ALA A 418 11.54 -10.02 -11.48
CA ALA A 418 11.64 -9.03 -12.53
C ALA A 418 10.30 -8.27 -12.71
N VAL A 419 9.16 -8.96 -12.57
CA VAL A 419 7.83 -8.34 -12.54
C VAL A 419 7.69 -7.41 -11.33
N ALA A 420 8.10 -7.84 -10.13
CA ALA A 420 8.07 -7.01 -8.92
C ALA A 420 8.95 -5.76 -9.07
N PHE A 421 10.13 -5.90 -9.67
CA PHE A 421 11.03 -4.78 -9.94
C PHE A 421 10.43 -3.77 -10.94
N THR A 422 9.89 -4.26 -12.06
CA THR A 422 9.22 -3.42 -13.04
C THR A 422 8.04 -2.68 -12.41
N THR A 423 7.40 -3.29 -11.42
CA THR A 423 6.33 -2.69 -10.62
C THR A 423 6.81 -1.45 -9.87
N ILE A 424 8.00 -1.50 -9.28
CA ILE A 424 8.61 -0.35 -8.61
C ILE A 424 8.92 0.76 -9.60
N LEU A 425 9.61 0.42 -10.69
CA LEU A 425 9.98 1.40 -11.74
C LEU A 425 8.78 2.17 -12.27
N ALA A 426 7.70 1.46 -12.52
CA ALA A 426 6.50 2.04 -13.10
C ALA A 426 5.81 3.03 -12.14
N VAL A 427 5.66 2.68 -10.85
CA VAL A 427 5.06 3.58 -9.84
C VAL A 427 5.94 4.82 -9.63
N VAL A 428 7.25 4.62 -9.52
CA VAL A 428 8.19 5.75 -9.35
C VAL A 428 8.13 6.69 -10.54
N SER A 429 8.00 6.17 -11.76
CA SER A 429 7.87 7.02 -12.95
C SER A 429 6.62 7.92 -12.91
N GLY A 430 5.49 7.39 -12.44
CA GLY A 430 4.26 8.17 -12.25
C GLY A 430 4.42 9.29 -11.20
N LEU A 431 5.06 8.98 -10.08
CA LEU A 431 5.30 9.95 -8.99
C LEU A 431 6.27 11.07 -9.39
N VAL A 432 7.38 10.71 -10.06
CA VAL A 432 8.34 11.69 -10.58
C VAL A 432 7.71 12.56 -11.65
N LEU A 433 6.90 11.98 -12.55
CA LEU A 433 6.18 12.72 -13.58
C LEU A 433 5.17 13.69 -12.99
N ALA A 434 4.41 13.28 -11.96
CA ALA A 434 3.48 14.16 -11.26
C ALA A 434 4.19 15.35 -10.58
N SER A 435 5.30 15.08 -9.90
CA SER A 435 6.13 16.14 -9.31
C SER A 435 6.69 17.07 -10.35
N SER A 436 7.18 16.54 -11.47
CA SER A 436 7.74 17.36 -12.55
C SER A 436 6.68 18.18 -13.28
N ALA A 437 5.48 17.64 -13.46
CA ALA A 437 4.35 18.39 -14.00
C ALA A 437 3.94 19.55 -13.07
N ALA A 438 3.84 19.30 -11.76
CA ALA A 438 3.52 20.33 -10.79
C ALA A 438 4.54 21.47 -10.77
N ILE A 439 5.84 21.16 -10.78
CA ILE A 439 6.87 22.20 -10.81
C ILE A 439 6.94 22.91 -12.17
N SER A 440 6.92 22.18 -13.28
CA SER A 440 7.09 22.81 -14.60
C SER A 440 5.83 23.51 -15.08
N HIS A 441 4.65 22.92 -14.89
CA HIS A 441 3.39 23.53 -15.33
C HIS A 441 2.84 24.53 -14.32
N ASP A 442 2.67 24.13 -13.04
CA ASP A 442 2.05 25.02 -12.06
C ASP A 442 2.98 26.14 -11.62
N VAL A 443 4.27 25.83 -11.31
CA VAL A 443 5.19 26.84 -10.80
C VAL A 443 5.86 27.60 -11.96
N TYR A 444 6.58 26.92 -12.86
CA TYR A 444 7.37 27.61 -13.88
C TYR A 444 6.47 28.32 -14.90
N VAL A 445 5.53 27.62 -15.55
CA VAL A 445 4.68 28.22 -16.59
C VAL A 445 3.73 29.24 -16.01
N ASN A 446 2.93 28.85 -14.99
CA ASN A 446 1.81 29.68 -14.55
C ASN A 446 2.15 30.72 -13.47
N ILE A 447 3.15 30.47 -12.60
CA ILE A 447 3.55 31.45 -11.58
C ILE A 447 4.69 32.33 -12.07
N ILE A 448 5.79 31.73 -12.62
CA ILE A 448 6.99 32.49 -12.98
C ILE A 448 6.84 33.16 -14.34
N LYS A 449 6.29 32.47 -15.34
CA LYS A 449 6.16 32.95 -16.73
C LYS A 449 4.78 33.53 -17.07
N ASP A 450 3.84 33.58 -16.13
CA ASP A 450 2.47 34.11 -16.35
C ASP A 450 1.77 33.50 -17.58
N GLY A 451 1.91 32.16 -17.76
CA GLY A 451 1.34 31.42 -18.90
C GLY A 451 2.08 31.58 -20.24
N LYS A 452 3.16 32.37 -20.30
CA LYS A 452 3.88 32.74 -21.54
C LYS A 452 5.14 31.92 -21.81
N ALA A 453 5.20 30.67 -21.31
CA ALA A 453 6.34 29.78 -21.53
C ALA A 453 6.22 29.05 -22.87
N ASP A 454 7.33 28.89 -23.61
CA ASP A 454 7.38 28.03 -24.78
C ASP A 454 7.24 26.55 -24.37
N GLN A 455 6.59 25.76 -25.22
CA GLN A 455 6.39 24.32 -24.95
C GLN A 455 7.71 23.56 -24.80
N ARG A 456 8.76 23.96 -25.54
CA ARG A 456 10.10 23.37 -25.44
C ARG A 456 10.74 23.65 -24.08
N ASP A 457 10.59 24.86 -23.57
CA ASP A 457 11.12 25.26 -22.27
C ASP A 457 10.34 24.52 -21.13
N GLN A 458 9.04 24.41 -21.28
CA GLN A 458 8.21 23.64 -20.33
C GLN A 458 8.68 22.19 -20.22
N VAL A 459 8.89 21.49 -21.34
CA VAL A 459 9.38 20.11 -21.34
C VAL A 459 10.82 20.03 -20.81
N ARG A 460 11.68 21.03 -21.11
CA ARG A 460 13.05 21.09 -20.55
C ARG A 460 13.02 21.21 -19.02
N VAL A 461 12.22 22.12 -18.48
CA VAL A 461 12.06 22.28 -17.03
C VAL A 461 11.49 21.02 -16.40
N ALA A 462 10.53 20.35 -17.04
CA ALA A 462 10.00 19.08 -16.55
C ALA A 462 11.08 17.98 -16.46
N ARG A 463 11.96 17.87 -17.46
CA ARG A 463 13.08 16.92 -17.45
C ARG A 463 14.11 17.23 -16.37
N VAL A 464 14.46 18.51 -16.19
CA VAL A 464 15.36 18.93 -15.11
C VAL A 464 14.76 18.65 -13.75
N THR A 465 13.48 18.95 -13.57
CA THR A 465 12.75 18.63 -12.32
C THR A 465 12.72 17.12 -12.05
N SER A 466 12.49 16.31 -13.08
CA SER A 466 12.53 14.83 -12.93
C SER A 466 13.89 14.35 -12.44
N LEU A 467 14.99 14.94 -12.97
CA LEU A 467 16.34 14.65 -12.50
C LEU A 467 16.53 15.02 -11.02
N VAL A 468 16.13 16.25 -10.64
CA VAL A 468 16.25 16.73 -9.25
C VAL A 468 15.43 15.87 -8.28
N VAL A 469 14.16 15.57 -8.60
CA VAL A 469 13.30 14.72 -7.79
C VAL A 469 13.87 13.30 -7.68
N GLY A 470 14.43 12.77 -8.77
CA GLY A 470 15.10 11.47 -8.78
C GLY A 470 16.33 11.43 -7.85
N ILE A 471 17.15 12.47 -7.87
CA ILE A 471 18.31 12.60 -6.96
C ILE A 471 17.86 12.69 -5.51
N ILE A 472 16.84 13.50 -5.22
CA ILE A 472 16.26 13.60 -3.87
C ILE A 472 15.75 12.22 -3.42
N ALA A 473 15.06 11.48 -4.28
CA ALA A 473 14.56 10.15 -3.97
C ALA A 473 15.69 9.15 -3.65
N ILE A 474 16.82 9.21 -4.37
CA ILE A 474 18.01 8.39 -4.09
C ILE A 474 18.56 8.73 -2.70
N ILE A 475 18.80 10.00 -2.41
CA ILE A 475 19.38 10.44 -1.13
C ILE A 475 18.49 10.03 0.04
N LEU A 476 17.20 10.33 -0.04
CA LEU A 476 16.23 9.99 0.99
C LEU A 476 16.02 8.48 1.11
N GLY A 477 16.02 7.74 -0.02
CA GLY A 477 15.92 6.29 -0.03
C GLY A 477 17.07 5.61 0.70
N ILE A 478 18.30 6.12 0.54
CA ILE A 478 19.48 5.65 1.30
C ILE A 478 19.33 5.96 2.80
N ALA A 479 18.84 7.14 3.14
CA ALA A 479 18.63 7.54 4.54
C ALA A 479 17.56 6.70 5.23
N ALA A 480 16.55 6.24 4.48
CA ALA A 480 15.42 5.46 4.98
C ALA A 480 15.64 3.92 4.94
N GLU A 481 16.86 3.43 4.78
CA GLU A 481 17.19 1.99 4.67
C GLU A 481 16.52 1.11 5.75
N LYS A 482 16.40 1.63 6.97
CA LYS A 482 15.86 0.90 8.13
C LYS A 482 14.35 1.01 8.29
N GLU A 483 13.70 1.87 7.51
CA GLU A 483 12.28 2.13 7.62
C GLU A 483 11.44 1.02 6.97
N ASN A 484 10.20 0.87 7.45
CA ASN A 484 9.27 -0.10 6.88
C ASN A 484 8.54 0.52 5.68
N ILE A 485 8.54 -0.21 4.56
CA ILE A 485 7.93 0.23 3.29
C ILE A 485 6.44 0.54 3.45
N VAL A 486 5.69 -0.32 4.18
CA VAL A 486 4.25 -0.17 4.36
C VAL A 486 3.91 1.10 5.15
N HIS A 487 4.71 1.43 6.16
CA HIS A 487 4.52 2.65 6.95
C HIS A 487 4.77 3.92 6.13
N LEU A 488 5.79 3.92 5.28
CA LEU A 488 6.09 5.06 4.40
C LEU A 488 4.97 5.29 3.36
N VAL A 489 4.42 4.20 2.79
CA VAL A 489 3.27 4.30 1.88
C VAL A 489 2.04 4.79 2.63
N ALA A 490 1.73 4.25 3.82
CA ALA A 490 0.60 4.68 4.62
C ALA A 490 0.68 6.17 4.99
N LEU A 491 1.90 6.69 5.24
CA LEU A 491 2.12 8.13 5.46
C LEU A 491 1.77 8.96 4.23
N ALA A 492 2.23 8.57 3.05
CA ALA A 492 1.90 9.28 1.81
C ALA A 492 0.38 9.34 1.58
N PHE A 493 -0.32 8.23 1.82
CA PHE A 493 -1.78 8.18 1.72
C PHE A 493 -2.47 9.02 2.80
N ALA A 494 -1.97 9.01 4.03
CA ALA A 494 -2.53 9.84 5.11
C ALA A 494 -2.39 11.34 4.81
N VAL A 495 -1.25 11.79 4.25
CA VAL A 495 -1.03 13.17 3.83
C VAL A 495 -1.97 13.55 2.69
N ALA A 496 -2.11 12.70 1.67
CA ALA A 496 -3.03 12.91 0.56
C ALA A 496 -4.50 12.94 1.01
N ALA A 497 -4.89 12.06 1.95
CA ALA A 497 -6.23 11.99 2.52
C ALA A 497 -6.59 13.23 3.35
N SER A 498 -5.61 13.78 4.06
CA SER A 498 -5.83 14.88 5.01
C SER A 498 -5.73 16.26 4.36
N GLY A 499 -4.86 16.41 3.36
CA GLY A 499 -4.66 17.67 2.64
C GLY A 499 -5.42 17.74 1.32
N ASN A 500 -5.11 16.85 0.38
CA ASN A 500 -5.61 16.95 -1.00
C ASN A 500 -7.10 16.61 -1.12
N PHE A 501 -7.53 15.50 -0.55
CA PHE A 501 -8.90 15.01 -0.73
C PHE A 501 -9.97 16.00 -0.24
N PRO A 502 -9.91 16.57 0.99
CA PRO A 502 -10.86 17.56 1.46
C PRO A 502 -10.97 18.76 0.53
N VAL A 503 -9.82 19.26 0.08
CA VAL A 503 -9.74 20.45 -0.76
C VAL A 503 -10.30 20.19 -2.16
N ILE A 504 -10.02 19.04 -2.76
CA ILE A 504 -10.59 18.64 -4.05
C ILE A 504 -12.12 18.55 -3.95
N LEU A 505 -12.61 17.83 -2.94
CA LEU A 505 -14.04 17.62 -2.72
C LEU A 505 -14.78 18.94 -2.53
N LEU A 506 -14.29 19.80 -1.64
CA LEU A 506 -14.92 21.08 -1.36
C LEU A 506 -14.80 22.05 -2.53
N SER A 507 -13.70 22.01 -3.30
CA SER A 507 -13.55 22.80 -4.54
C SER A 507 -14.60 22.45 -5.58
N LEU A 508 -14.94 21.17 -5.73
CA LEU A 508 -15.89 20.71 -6.72
C LEU A 508 -17.35 20.96 -6.29
N PHE A 509 -17.68 20.79 -5.00
CA PHE A 509 -19.07 20.69 -4.57
C PHE A 509 -19.56 21.79 -3.63
N TRP A 510 -18.66 22.65 -3.10
CA TRP A 510 -19.09 23.72 -2.18
C TRP A 510 -18.93 25.10 -2.81
N LYS A 511 -20.06 25.76 -3.07
CA LYS A 511 -20.13 27.08 -3.75
C LYS A 511 -19.23 28.14 -3.12
N ARG A 512 -19.20 28.21 -1.79
CA ARG A 512 -18.46 29.23 -1.04
C ARG A 512 -16.96 28.98 -0.92
N PHE A 513 -16.52 27.79 -1.30
CA PHE A 513 -15.12 27.38 -1.12
C PHE A 513 -14.17 28.25 -1.96
N ASN A 514 -13.07 28.70 -1.36
CA ASN A 514 -12.19 29.76 -1.87
C ASN A 514 -10.71 29.47 -1.65
N THR A 515 -9.85 30.43 -2.06
CA THR A 515 -8.39 30.35 -1.95
C THR A 515 -7.91 30.05 -0.52
N ALA A 516 -8.46 30.75 0.49
CA ALA A 516 -8.04 30.55 1.88
C ALA A 516 -8.39 29.14 2.40
N GLY A 517 -9.56 28.61 2.02
CA GLY A 517 -9.94 27.24 2.32
C GLY A 517 -9.02 26.20 1.66
N ILE A 518 -8.59 26.45 0.42
CA ILE A 518 -7.63 25.59 -0.29
C ILE A 518 -6.28 25.57 0.44
N VAL A 519 -5.72 26.75 0.72
CA VAL A 519 -4.41 26.89 1.36
C VAL A 519 -4.41 26.28 2.76
N SER A 520 -5.40 26.60 3.58
CA SER A 520 -5.48 26.06 4.95
C SER A 520 -5.69 24.54 4.96
N GLY A 521 -6.57 24.01 4.10
CA GLY A 521 -6.79 22.56 4.00
C GLY A 521 -5.56 21.78 3.58
N LEU A 522 -4.89 22.21 2.50
CA LEU A 522 -3.64 21.59 2.03
C LEU A 522 -2.55 21.63 3.09
N THR A 523 -2.36 22.79 3.72
CA THR A 523 -1.23 23.00 4.66
C THR A 523 -1.48 22.31 5.99
N VAL A 524 -2.60 22.64 6.65
CA VAL A 524 -2.91 22.11 7.98
C VAL A 524 -3.14 20.60 7.93
N GLY A 525 -3.86 20.11 6.90
CA GLY A 525 -4.07 18.67 6.72
C GLY A 525 -2.76 17.90 6.58
N ALA A 526 -1.85 18.37 5.72
CA ALA A 526 -0.54 17.76 5.52
C ALA A 526 0.34 17.83 6.78
N ILE A 527 0.44 19.00 7.42
CA ILE A 527 1.24 19.20 8.64
C ILE A 527 0.72 18.31 9.77
N THR A 528 -0.60 18.22 9.93
CA THR A 528 -1.21 17.37 10.97
C THR A 528 -0.91 15.90 10.72
N ALA A 529 -1.06 15.42 9.48
CA ALA A 529 -0.77 14.03 9.15
C ALA A 529 0.70 13.69 9.40
N ILE A 530 1.63 14.51 8.94
CA ILE A 530 3.08 14.32 9.13
C ILE A 530 3.43 14.41 10.61
N GLY A 531 2.96 15.45 11.30
CA GLY A 531 3.26 15.68 12.72
C GLY A 531 2.78 14.54 13.61
N LEU A 532 1.55 14.05 13.41
CA LEU A 532 1.03 12.92 14.17
C LEU A 532 1.81 11.62 13.91
N VAL A 533 2.28 11.37 12.69
CA VAL A 533 3.13 10.20 12.41
C VAL A 533 4.48 10.34 13.11
N MET A 534 5.08 11.51 13.08
CA MET A 534 6.38 11.75 13.74
C MET A 534 6.35 11.55 15.26
N VAL A 535 5.19 11.68 15.90
CA VAL A 535 5.00 11.41 17.32
C VAL A 535 4.25 10.10 17.61
N SER A 536 4.05 9.24 16.61
CA SER A 536 3.33 7.96 16.68
C SER A 536 4.26 6.79 17.02
N PRO A 537 3.70 5.61 17.34
CA PRO A 537 4.47 4.37 17.54
C PRO A 537 5.23 3.87 16.29
N ASN A 538 5.01 4.46 15.11
CA ASN A 538 5.77 4.14 13.90
C ASN A 538 7.20 4.66 13.93
N MET A 539 7.46 5.66 14.77
CA MET A 539 8.82 6.18 14.96
C MET A 539 9.61 5.36 15.97
N THR A 540 10.93 5.39 15.85
CA THR A 540 11.83 4.69 16.76
C THR A 540 12.06 5.53 18.02
N TYR A 541 11.78 4.94 19.18
CA TYR A 541 12.01 5.53 20.51
C TYR A 541 13.07 4.71 21.26
N PRO A 542 14.36 5.04 21.16
CA PRO A 542 15.45 4.26 21.74
C PRO A 542 15.28 4.05 23.25
N LYS A 543 14.97 5.09 24.01
CA LYS A 543 14.76 4.98 25.47
C LYS A 543 13.61 4.04 25.84
N LYS A 544 12.51 4.04 25.08
CA LYS A 544 11.41 3.09 25.28
C LYS A 544 11.86 1.66 24.99
N ILE A 545 12.61 1.45 23.89
CA ILE A 545 13.16 0.14 23.55
C ILE A 545 14.08 -0.34 24.68
N ALA A 546 14.95 0.52 25.20
CA ALA A 546 15.83 0.19 26.32
C ALA A 546 15.04 -0.12 27.60
N ALA A 547 14.00 0.65 27.93
CA ALA A 547 13.15 0.40 29.09
C ALA A 547 12.40 -0.94 28.98
N ASP A 548 11.85 -1.26 27.83
CA ASP A 548 11.16 -2.55 27.58
C ASP A 548 12.16 -3.72 27.61
N ALA A 549 13.35 -3.55 27.03
CA ALA A 549 14.44 -4.52 27.11
C ALA A 549 14.90 -4.77 28.56
N LYS A 550 15.06 -3.73 29.36
CA LYS A 550 15.41 -3.82 30.79
C LYS A 550 14.37 -4.64 31.58
N LYS A 551 13.07 -4.46 31.32
CA LYS A 551 12.01 -5.26 31.95
C LYS A 551 12.13 -6.74 31.60
N ILE A 552 12.41 -7.06 30.31
CA ILE A 552 12.61 -8.45 29.86
C ILE A 552 13.82 -9.07 30.56
N VAL A 553 14.94 -8.34 30.63
CA VAL A 553 16.16 -8.78 31.31
C VAL A 553 15.86 -9.07 32.78
N ALA A 554 15.26 -8.12 33.49
CA ALA A 554 14.92 -8.28 34.90
C ALA A 554 13.98 -9.48 35.15
N THR A 555 13.01 -9.70 34.27
CA THR A 555 12.05 -10.84 34.40
C THR A 555 12.75 -12.19 34.21
N LEU A 556 13.64 -12.29 33.22
CA LEU A 556 14.34 -13.55 32.93
C LEU A 556 15.46 -13.84 33.93
N GLU A 557 16.19 -12.81 34.38
CA GLU A 557 17.19 -12.93 35.44
C GLU A 557 16.56 -13.33 36.79
N LYS A 558 15.37 -12.81 37.09
CA LYS A 558 14.62 -13.23 38.29
C LYS A 558 14.24 -14.72 38.23
N LYS A 559 13.77 -15.21 37.10
CA LYS A 559 13.52 -16.66 36.91
C LYS A 559 14.77 -17.50 37.10
N GLN A 560 15.92 -17.00 36.64
CA GLN A 560 17.21 -17.68 36.78
C GLN A 560 17.69 -17.68 38.28
N SER A 561 17.46 -16.60 39.02
CA SER A 561 17.75 -16.51 40.45
C SER A 561 16.86 -17.38 41.35
N GLU A 562 15.63 -17.66 40.88
CA GLU A 562 14.68 -18.58 41.53
C GLU A 562 15.01 -20.07 41.24
N GLY A 563 16.17 -20.36 40.60
CA GLY A 563 16.64 -21.72 40.35
C GLY A 563 16.00 -22.42 39.13
N LEU A 564 15.20 -21.68 38.33
CA LEU A 564 14.62 -22.20 37.10
C LEU A 564 15.64 -22.20 35.98
N VAL A 565 15.89 -23.37 35.37
CA VAL A 565 16.74 -23.49 34.17
C VAL A 565 16.02 -22.83 32.99
N LEU A 566 16.61 -21.74 32.47
CA LEU A 566 16.07 -21.06 31.31
C LEU A 566 16.19 -21.97 30.07
N ALA A 567 15.11 -22.11 29.32
CA ALA A 567 15.12 -22.77 28.03
C ALA A 567 16.06 -22.02 27.05
N GLU A 568 16.62 -22.71 26.06
CA GLU A 568 17.50 -22.11 25.04
C GLU A 568 16.88 -20.86 24.37
N LYS A 569 15.56 -20.86 24.19
CA LYS A 569 14.79 -19.74 23.64
C LYS A 569 14.81 -18.53 24.61
N ASP A 570 14.72 -18.76 25.90
CA ASP A 570 14.74 -17.69 26.90
C ASP A 570 16.14 -17.09 27.05
N LEU A 571 17.18 -17.91 26.94
CA LEU A 571 18.58 -17.46 26.87
C LEU A 571 18.83 -16.57 25.62
N LYS A 572 18.36 -16.98 24.44
CA LYS A 572 18.43 -16.16 23.23
C LYS A 572 17.68 -14.84 23.40
N THR A 573 16.51 -14.87 24.04
CA THR A 573 15.70 -13.67 24.32
C THR A 573 16.41 -12.74 25.32
N LEU A 574 17.02 -13.28 26.35
CA LEU A 574 17.81 -12.54 27.34
C LEU A 574 19.01 -11.85 26.69
N ASN A 575 19.79 -12.59 25.91
CA ASN A 575 20.96 -12.05 25.22
C ASN A 575 20.57 -10.93 24.24
N LYS A 576 19.48 -11.13 23.50
CA LYS A 576 18.93 -10.09 22.62
C LYS A 576 18.46 -8.86 23.39
N ALA A 577 17.74 -9.05 24.50
CA ALA A 577 17.26 -7.94 25.31
C ALA A 577 18.41 -7.14 25.93
N ARG A 578 19.50 -7.81 26.38
CA ARG A 578 20.72 -7.13 26.84
C ARG A 578 21.35 -6.29 25.73
N ALA A 579 21.50 -6.87 24.52
CA ALA A 579 22.05 -6.15 23.37
C ALA A 579 21.16 -4.96 22.94
N ASP A 580 19.85 -5.13 22.95
CA ASP A 580 18.89 -4.06 22.64
C ASP A 580 18.92 -2.95 23.69
N TYR A 581 19.10 -3.27 24.99
CA TYR A 581 19.29 -2.30 26.06
C TYR A 581 20.58 -1.50 25.85
N ASP A 582 21.72 -2.16 25.69
CA ASP A 582 23.01 -1.50 25.52
C ASP A 582 23.08 -0.61 24.28
N LYS A 583 22.45 -1.03 23.20
CA LYS A 583 22.38 -0.27 21.96
C LYS A 583 21.51 0.99 22.05
N ASN A 584 20.46 0.98 22.88
CA ASN A 584 19.42 2.02 22.86
C ASN A 584 19.38 2.88 24.14
N LYS A 585 20.09 2.52 25.21
CA LYS A 585 20.05 3.22 26.51
C LYS A 585 20.40 4.72 26.44
N ASP A 586 21.35 5.08 25.58
CA ASP A 586 21.83 6.44 25.38
C ASP A 586 21.27 7.09 24.10
N GLY A 587 20.40 6.36 23.38
CA GLY A 587 19.83 6.85 22.14
C GLY A 587 18.71 7.85 22.36
N THR A 588 18.58 8.82 21.44
CA THR A 588 17.47 9.78 21.40
C THR A 588 16.59 9.51 20.18
N SER A 589 15.27 9.73 20.30
CA SER A 589 14.38 9.70 19.16
C SER A 589 14.62 10.94 18.28
N MET A 590 14.11 10.93 17.05
CA MET A 590 14.27 12.02 16.07
C MET A 590 13.79 13.39 16.62
N LEU A 591 12.77 13.38 17.48
CA LEU A 591 12.22 14.58 18.13
C LEU A 591 12.63 14.72 19.62
N GLY A 592 13.57 13.91 20.11
CA GLY A 592 13.98 13.93 21.52
C GLY A 592 12.96 13.34 22.49
N LEU A 593 11.88 12.74 22.02
CA LEU A 593 10.83 12.16 22.85
C LEU A 593 11.23 10.75 23.35
N ASP A 594 10.89 10.44 24.59
CA ASP A 594 11.18 9.14 25.20
C ASP A 594 10.16 8.05 24.81
N ALA A 595 8.92 8.45 24.49
CA ALA A 595 7.83 7.58 24.09
C ALA A 595 6.91 8.30 23.08
N PRO A 596 6.07 7.56 22.31
CA PRO A 596 5.10 8.18 21.42
C PRO A 596 4.06 8.99 22.20
N LEU A 597 3.81 10.23 21.76
CA LEU A 597 2.73 11.07 22.29
C LEU A 597 1.38 10.70 21.67
N PHE A 598 1.37 10.30 20.42
CA PHE A 598 0.18 9.82 19.72
C PHE A 598 0.13 8.30 19.82
N THR A 599 -1.02 7.77 20.24
CA THR A 599 -1.14 6.33 20.58
C THR A 599 -1.41 5.44 19.38
N LEU A 600 -2.00 5.99 18.29
CA LEU A 600 -2.31 5.25 17.08
C LEU A 600 -1.12 5.25 16.10
N LYS A 601 -0.97 4.16 15.36
CA LYS A 601 0.01 4.07 14.28
C LYS A 601 -0.38 4.92 13.07
N ASN A 602 -1.67 5.03 12.81
CA ASN A 602 -2.22 5.72 11.64
C ASN A 602 -2.95 7.00 12.08
N PRO A 603 -2.62 8.18 11.49
CA PRO A 603 -3.21 9.45 11.92
C PRO A 603 -4.57 9.74 11.29
N GLY A 604 -5.04 8.95 10.30
CA GLY A 604 -6.15 9.27 9.41
C GLY A 604 -7.44 9.71 10.11
N ILE A 605 -7.82 9.01 11.19
CA ILE A 605 -9.05 9.32 11.95
C ILE A 605 -9.03 10.72 12.60
N VAL A 606 -7.84 11.26 12.85
CA VAL A 606 -7.65 12.60 13.42
C VAL A 606 -7.29 13.61 12.33
N SER A 607 -6.33 13.29 11.47
CA SER A 607 -5.78 14.24 10.50
C SER A 607 -6.74 14.56 9.37
N ILE A 608 -7.58 13.60 8.94
CA ILE A 608 -8.57 13.86 7.86
C ILE A 608 -9.67 14.84 8.32
N PRO A 609 -10.35 14.63 9.48
CA PRO A 609 -11.27 15.62 10.00
C PRO A 609 -10.65 17.01 10.22
N ILE A 610 -9.42 17.07 10.74
CA ILE A 610 -8.70 18.34 10.92
C ILE A 610 -8.46 19.03 9.59
N GLY A 611 -8.08 18.29 8.52
CA GLY A 611 -7.94 18.82 7.18
C GLY A 611 -9.24 19.41 6.63
N PHE A 612 -10.37 18.72 6.81
CA PHE A 612 -11.70 19.25 6.46
C PHE A 612 -12.06 20.50 7.27
N LEU A 613 -11.87 20.46 8.57
CA LEU A 613 -12.16 21.61 9.45
C LEU A 613 -11.30 22.82 9.08
N ALA A 614 -9.99 22.62 8.86
CA ALA A 614 -9.11 23.70 8.45
C ALA A 614 -9.54 24.32 7.10
N ALA A 615 -9.92 23.48 6.14
CA ALA A 615 -10.43 23.95 4.84
C ALA A 615 -11.74 24.74 4.99
N ILE A 616 -12.66 24.27 5.85
CA ILE A 616 -13.93 24.93 6.13
C ILE A 616 -13.70 26.26 6.86
N PHE A 617 -12.90 26.26 7.94
CA PHE A 617 -12.62 27.48 8.70
C PHE A 617 -11.88 28.52 7.87
N GLY A 618 -10.85 28.14 7.13
CA GLY A 618 -10.13 29.05 6.22
C GLY A 618 -11.09 29.70 5.20
N CYS A 619 -12.01 28.92 4.65
CA CYS A 619 -13.04 29.44 3.75
C CYS A 619 -14.02 30.41 4.43
N LEU A 620 -14.43 30.14 5.68
CA LEU A 620 -15.40 30.96 6.41
C LEU A 620 -14.81 32.28 6.89
N LEU A 621 -13.51 32.32 7.21
CA LEU A 621 -12.80 33.52 7.64
C LEU A 621 -12.63 34.57 6.52
N PHE A 622 -12.51 34.13 5.28
CA PHE A 622 -12.28 35.00 4.13
C PHE A 622 -13.32 34.72 3.04
N ARG A 623 -14.00 35.79 2.57
CA ARG A 623 -14.94 35.67 1.46
C ARG A 623 -14.32 36.09 0.15
N GLU A 624 -14.38 35.24 -0.88
CA GLU A 624 -13.89 35.50 -2.24
C GLU A 624 -15.06 35.46 -3.22
N ARG A 625 -15.62 36.63 -3.59
CA ARG A 625 -16.82 36.76 -4.45
C ARG A 625 -16.58 36.07 -5.80
N ARG A 626 -15.41 36.22 -6.40
CA ARG A 626 -15.04 35.58 -7.67
C ARG A 626 -15.27 34.06 -7.60
N ALA A 627 -14.87 33.41 -6.52
CA ALA A 627 -15.02 31.97 -6.36
C ALA A 627 -16.50 31.55 -6.29
N GLU A 628 -17.34 32.36 -5.67
CA GLU A 628 -18.82 32.15 -5.56
C GLU A 628 -19.50 32.37 -6.92
N ASP A 629 -19.13 33.42 -7.65
CA ASP A 629 -19.74 33.83 -8.94
C ASP A 629 -19.44 32.78 -10.03
N MET A 630 -18.22 32.27 -10.07
CA MET A 630 -17.79 31.23 -11.04
C MET A 630 -18.33 29.83 -10.72
N PHE A 631 -18.94 29.61 -9.57
CA PHE A 631 -19.34 28.26 -9.15
C PHE A 631 -20.34 27.59 -10.12
N ASN A 632 -21.32 28.34 -10.61
CA ASN A 632 -22.34 27.78 -11.52
C ASN A 632 -21.69 27.32 -12.85
N GLU A 633 -20.74 28.07 -13.38
CA GLU A 633 -19.98 27.70 -14.56
C GLU A 633 -19.16 26.41 -14.29
N VAL A 634 -18.43 26.39 -13.18
CA VAL A 634 -17.68 25.19 -12.73
C VAL A 634 -18.60 23.99 -12.59
N TYR A 635 -19.75 24.16 -11.94
CA TYR A 635 -20.69 23.07 -11.70
C TYR A 635 -21.29 22.51 -13.00
N VAL A 636 -21.61 23.36 -13.97
CA VAL A 636 -22.05 22.92 -15.31
C VAL A 636 -20.91 22.19 -16.01
N ARG A 637 -19.72 22.78 -16.04
CA ARG A 637 -18.56 22.19 -16.73
C ARG A 637 -18.18 20.84 -16.16
N GLN A 638 -18.04 20.72 -14.84
CA GLN A 638 -17.62 19.46 -14.19
C GLN A 638 -18.59 18.31 -14.44
N ASN A 639 -19.89 18.59 -14.59
CA ASN A 639 -20.89 17.56 -14.80
C ASN A 639 -21.20 17.26 -16.29
N THR A 640 -20.98 18.22 -17.18
CA THR A 640 -21.35 18.09 -18.61
C THR A 640 -20.18 18.13 -19.58
N GLY A 641 -19.01 18.67 -19.16
CA GLY A 641 -17.88 18.93 -20.03
C GLY A 641 -18.07 20.12 -20.99
N ILE A 642 -19.18 20.87 -20.89
CA ILE A 642 -19.39 22.06 -21.72
C ILE A 642 -18.34 23.13 -21.37
N GLY A 643 -17.70 23.68 -22.39
CA GLY A 643 -16.66 24.71 -22.22
C GLY A 643 -15.28 24.16 -21.83
N ILE A 644 -15.03 22.86 -21.97
CA ILE A 644 -13.75 22.25 -21.64
C ILE A 644 -12.59 22.84 -22.47
N SER A 645 -12.84 23.30 -23.73
CA SER A 645 -11.86 23.97 -24.56
C SER A 645 -11.37 25.30 -23.97
N LYS A 646 -12.20 26.00 -23.22
CA LYS A 646 -11.84 27.24 -22.51
C LYS A 646 -10.96 27.00 -21.27
N ALA A 647 -10.89 25.77 -20.76
CA ALA A 647 -10.00 25.41 -19.65
C ALA A 647 -8.51 25.42 -20.05
N THR A 648 -8.23 25.54 -21.35
CA THR A 648 -6.87 25.54 -21.91
C THR A 648 -6.25 26.93 -22.01
N ASP A 649 -7.03 27.98 -21.87
CA ASP A 649 -6.62 29.37 -22.15
C ASP A 649 -6.42 30.23 -20.89
N HIS A 650 -6.46 29.62 -19.70
CA HIS A 650 -6.28 30.32 -18.41
C HIS A 650 -5.05 29.87 -17.65
#